data_80d622ccbb3cc9728321a94c78a06e1b
#
_entry.id   80d622ccbb3cc9728321a94c78a06e1b
#
_cell.length_a   1.000
_cell.length_b   1.000
_cell.length_c   1.000
_cell.angle_alpha   90.00
_cell.angle_beta   90.00
_cell.angle_gamma   90.00
#
_symmetry.space_group_name_H-M   'P 1'
#
loop_
_entity.id
_entity.type
_entity.pdbx_description
1 polymer ?
#
loop_
_entity_poly.entity_id
_entity_poly.type
_entity_poly.pdbx_seq_one_letter_code
_entity_poly.pdbx_strand_id
1 'polypeptide(L)'
;MPDLLIELFSEEIPARMQARAREDLKRLVTDGLVQAGLTYASAGAFSTPRRLALAVEGLTAASPTTHEDRKGPRTDAPDAALEGFLRSTGLTRDQLQARDDKKGQVWYATVTKPGRPAADIVAEVLETTIRNFPWPKSMRWGSGSLRWVRPLHSILCILSDEAGATVVPLTVDGIAAGNTTRGHRFMAPDAFTVSGFDDYAAKLRRARVMLDTQERAAEIRSQADNLAFARGWQIVPDDSLLAEVAGLVEWPVPLMGVIEDRFLALPPEVLQTSMKEHQKFFSARNPSTGRIEGFVTVANIQTPDDGATILAGNQRVLAARLSDAAFFWENDLREAKSGMATWAAGLASVTFHNKLGSQADRIERIAALAREIAPLVGADPDQAERAARLAKLDLRSAMVGEFPELQGTMGRYYALEAGEPAAVADAARDHYSPLGPSDAVPTAPVSVAVALADKIDTLAGFWFIAEKPTGSKDPYALRRGALGVIRLINAGNWQINLVPLFELALAPFYQRQIGLEMDAGAKHYEEVLNSLGLATSTQTERENAVVALRLLAKEKLPTLLRKETTRIPLDDFWSLSDGTRLKHKDSYSVFDEDSADLLSFLHDRLKVYLRDQGIRHDIIDAVLAQEGSDDLVQVVNRATALNAMLATEDGRNLTQGLKRAGNILAQAEEKDGVEYSFGADVKFAETDQERALFAALDTAEPAIRHAMTTQDFPAAMTAIAALRTPIDAFFEAVQVNTDSQIVRRNRLNLLSRIREAGRQIADFTRIEG
;
A
#
# COMPACT_ATOMS: atom_id res chain seq x y z
N MET A 1 5.72 -44.94 -3.85
CA MET A 1 6.10 -43.59 -3.33
C MET A 1 5.21 -43.38 -2.11
N PRO A 2 5.78 -43.13 -0.94
CA PRO A 2 4.96 -42.89 0.25
C PRO A 2 4.28 -41.52 0.21
N ASP A 3 3.17 -41.42 0.93
CA ASP A 3 2.51 -40.16 1.23
C ASP A 3 2.88 -39.71 2.65
N LEU A 4 3.08 -38.42 2.84
CA LEU A 4 3.43 -37.82 4.12
C LEU A 4 2.22 -37.11 4.72
N LEU A 5 1.88 -37.42 5.98
CA LEU A 5 0.92 -36.68 6.77
C LEU A 5 1.57 -36.12 8.01
N ILE A 6 1.42 -34.82 8.21
CA ILE A 6 1.84 -34.07 9.39
C ILE A 6 0.62 -33.42 10.04
N GLU A 7 0.51 -33.50 11.37
CA GLU A 7 -0.36 -32.64 12.17
C GLU A 7 0.41 -32.05 13.34
N LEU A 8 0.29 -30.76 13.55
CA LEU A 8 0.76 -30.02 14.72
C LEU A 8 -0.46 -29.60 15.53
N PHE A 9 -0.73 -30.33 16.60
CA PHE A 9 -1.91 -30.17 17.46
C PHE A 9 -1.56 -29.30 18.67
N SER A 10 -2.30 -28.19 18.87
CA SER A 10 -2.02 -27.19 19.91
C SER A 10 -3.29 -26.73 20.63
N GLU A 11 -3.13 -25.79 21.56
CA GLU A 11 -4.25 -24.94 21.99
C GLU A 11 -4.64 -23.97 20.87
N GLU A 12 -5.77 -23.24 21.07
CA GLU A 12 -6.45 -22.51 20.00
C GLU A 12 -5.56 -21.44 19.32
N ILE A 13 -5.27 -21.68 18.06
CA ILE A 13 -4.56 -20.76 17.16
C ILE A 13 -5.51 -19.62 16.79
N PRO A 14 -5.16 -18.34 17.01
CA PRO A 14 -6.01 -17.23 16.61
C PRO A 14 -6.41 -17.30 15.13
N ALA A 15 -7.71 -17.16 14.85
CA ALA A 15 -8.28 -17.35 13.51
C ALA A 15 -7.51 -16.56 12.43
N ARG A 16 -7.17 -15.27 12.71
CA ARG A 16 -6.40 -14.39 11.81
C ARG A 16 -4.99 -14.88 11.45
N MET A 17 -4.44 -15.82 12.22
CA MET A 17 -3.10 -16.37 11.95
C MET A 17 -3.14 -17.70 11.18
N GLN A 18 -4.30 -18.40 11.17
CA GLN A 18 -4.40 -19.77 10.65
C GLN A 18 -4.10 -19.86 9.16
N ALA A 19 -4.66 -18.98 8.34
CA ALA A 19 -4.47 -19.01 6.89
C ALA A 19 -2.99 -18.88 6.53
N ARG A 20 -2.30 -17.88 7.09
CA ARG A 20 -0.87 -17.67 6.85
C ARG A 20 -0.03 -18.82 7.41
N ALA A 21 -0.34 -19.29 8.61
CA ALA A 21 0.39 -20.39 9.22
C ALA A 21 0.28 -21.69 8.40
N ARG A 22 -0.89 -21.97 7.83
CA ARG A 22 -1.12 -23.10 6.94
C ARG A 22 -0.23 -23.02 5.69
N GLU A 23 -0.20 -21.87 5.03
CA GLU A 23 0.64 -21.66 3.84
C GLU A 23 2.13 -21.66 4.19
N ASP A 24 2.52 -21.07 5.32
CA ASP A 24 3.91 -21.13 5.80
C ASP A 24 4.35 -22.56 6.11
N LEU A 25 3.50 -23.38 6.77
CA LEU A 25 3.80 -24.79 7.01
C LEU A 25 4.02 -25.54 5.69
N LYS A 26 3.10 -25.39 4.74
CA LYS A 26 3.22 -25.99 3.41
C LYS A 26 4.54 -25.60 2.76
N ARG A 27 4.79 -24.31 2.61
CA ARG A 27 5.98 -23.77 1.93
C ARG A 27 7.27 -24.23 2.61
N LEU A 28 7.39 -24.06 3.92
CA LEU A 28 8.64 -24.38 4.64
C LEU A 28 8.97 -25.87 4.57
N VAL A 29 7.98 -26.75 4.71
CA VAL A 29 8.20 -28.19 4.62
C VAL A 29 8.50 -28.59 3.19
N THR A 30 7.72 -28.18 2.20
CA THR A 30 7.94 -28.57 0.81
C THR A 30 9.24 -28.03 0.24
N ASP A 31 9.60 -26.77 0.54
CA ASP A 31 10.89 -26.19 0.15
C ASP A 31 12.06 -26.96 0.78
N GLY A 32 11.95 -27.31 2.07
CA GLY A 32 12.95 -28.10 2.76
C GLY A 32 13.13 -29.50 2.17
N LEU A 33 12.04 -30.19 1.83
CA LEU A 33 12.07 -31.50 1.16
C LEU A 33 12.76 -31.42 -0.21
N VAL A 34 12.40 -30.42 -1.01
CA VAL A 34 13.00 -30.22 -2.34
C VAL A 34 14.48 -29.87 -2.25
N GLN A 35 14.88 -28.99 -1.30
CA GLN A 35 16.28 -28.65 -1.05
C GLN A 35 17.11 -29.87 -0.64
N ALA A 36 16.51 -30.81 0.10
CA ALA A 36 17.15 -32.07 0.47
C ALA A 36 17.12 -33.14 -0.63
N GLY A 37 16.57 -32.83 -1.81
CA GLY A 37 16.55 -33.71 -2.98
C GLY A 37 15.34 -34.65 -3.06
N LEU A 38 14.28 -34.44 -2.28
CA LEU A 38 13.03 -35.17 -2.41
C LEU A 38 12.08 -34.43 -3.36
N THR A 39 11.32 -35.19 -4.14
CA THR A 39 10.24 -34.67 -4.99
C THR A 39 8.90 -35.24 -4.55
N TYR A 40 7.82 -34.56 -4.90
CA TYR A 40 6.46 -34.96 -4.55
C TYR A 40 5.48 -34.58 -5.67
N ALA A 41 4.29 -35.19 -5.71
CA ALA A 41 3.27 -34.94 -6.72
C ALA A 41 2.39 -33.73 -6.35
N SER A 42 1.84 -33.70 -5.15
CA SER A 42 0.98 -32.62 -4.65
C SER A 42 1.16 -32.38 -3.15
N ALA A 43 0.72 -31.20 -2.68
CA ALA A 43 0.69 -30.89 -1.26
C ALA A 43 -0.54 -30.05 -0.91
N GLY A 44 -1.30 -30.49 0.12
CA GLY A 44 -2.47 -29.83 0.69
C GLY A 44 -2.24 -29.45 2.15
N ALA A 45 -2.51 -28.19 2.53
CA ALA A 45 -2.39 -27.76 3.93
C ALA A 45 -3.77 -27.34 4.48
N PHE A 46 -4.00 -27.66 5.74
CA PHE A 46 -5.26 -27.47 6.43
C PHE A 46 -5.06 -26.83 7.79
N SER A 47 -6.09 -26.15 8.29
CA SER A 47 -6.07 -25.60 9.64
C SER A 47 -7.42 -25.68 10.31
N THR A 48 -7.41 -25.94 11.60
CA THR A 48 -8.55 -25.75 12.50
C THR A 48 -8.11 -24.86 13.68
N PRO A 49 -9.00 -24.45 14.57
CA PRO A 49 -8.58 -23.75 15.78
C PRO A 49 -7.41 -24.40 16.52
N ARG A 50 -7.33 -25.72 16.53
CA ARG A 50 -6.36 -26.47 17.35
C ARG A 50 -5.28 -27.20 16.57
N ARG A 51 -5.25 -27.15 15.24
CA ARG A 51 -4.29 -27.90 14.43
C ARG A 51 -3.86 -27.18 13.15
N LEU A 52 -2.62 -27.43 12.79
CA LEU A 52 -2.10 -27.23 11.43
C LEU A 52 -1.80 -28.61 10.87
N ALA A 53 -2.32 -28.94 9.68
CA ALA A 53 -2.07 -30.21 9.02
C ALA A 53 -1.52 -30.01 7.62
N LEU A 54 -0.63 -30.90 7.18
CA LEU A 54 -0.04 -30.93 5.85
C LEU A 54 -0.08 -32.38 5.34
N ALA A 55 -0.67 -32.57 4.17
CA ALA A 55 -0.59 -33.81 3.40
C ALA A 55 0.29 -33.58 2.18
N VAL A 56 1.25 -34.48 1.92
CA VAL A 56 2.11 -34.46 0.73
C VAL A 56 1.99 -35.82 0.07
N GLU A 57 1.51 -35.83 -1.17
CA GLU A 57 1.27 -37.04 -1.94
C GLU A 57 2.46 -37.37 -2.85
N GLY A 58 2.75 -38.65 -3.01
CA GLY A 58 3.73 -39.14 -3.97
C GLY A 58 5.16 -38.69 -3.66
N LEU A 59 5.54 -38.65 -2.39
CA LEU A 59 6.90 -38.29 -1.97
C LEU A 59 7.88 -39.38 -2.38
N THR A 60 9.08 -39.02 -2.88
CA THR A 60 10.14 -39.97 -3.17
C THR A 60 10.63 -40.63 -1.88
N ALA A 61 10.87 -41.97 -1.90
CA ALA A 61 11.25 -42.73 -0.73
C ALA A 61 12.67 -42.39 -0.18
N ALA A 62 13.51 -41.84 -1.04
CA ALA A 62 14.87 -41.40 -0.67
C ALA A 62 15.31 -40.27 -1.64
N SER A 63 16.23 -39.45 -1.19
CA SER A 63 16.90 -38.50 -2.09
C SER A 63 17.86 -39.24 -3.04
N PRO A 64 18.14 -38.67 -4.24
CA PRO A 64 19.06 -39.29 -5.18
C PRO A 64 20.49 -39.32 -4.61
N THR A 65 21.25 -40.36 -4.99
CA THR A 65 22.71 -40.36 -4.78
C THR A 65 23.32 -39.29 -5.69
N THR A 66 24.07 -38.37 -5.11
CA THR A 66 24.72 -37.28 -5.85
C THR A 66 26.23 -37.52 -5.96
N HIS A 67 26.78 -37.14 -7.09
CA HIS A 67 28.22 -37.17 -7.34
C HIS A 67 28.71 -35.72 -7.47
N GLU A 68 29.59 -35.32 -6.55
CA GLU A 68 30.17 -33.96 -6.54
C GLU A 68 31.64 -34.06 -6.97
N ASP A 69 31.96 -33.47 -8.12
CA ASP A 69 33.35 -33.36 -8.57
C ASP A 69 34.04 -32.21 -7.84
N ARG A 70 34.98 -32.52 -6.95
CA ARG A 70 35.78 -31.53 -6.26
C ARG A 70 37.15 -31.42 -6.93
N LYS A 71 37.49 -30.19 -7.31
CA LYS A 71 38.78 -29.85 -7.86
C LYS A 71 39.81 -29.78 -6.74
N GLY A 72 40.87 -30.55 -6.88
CA GLY A 72 42.00 -30.64 -5.96
C GLY A 72 43.24 -29.86 -6.43
N PRO A 73 44.41 -30.19 -5.83
CA PRO A 73 45.66 -29.60 -6.24
C PRO A 73 46.12 -30.11 -7.62
N ARG A 74 47.12 -29.44 -8.19
CA ARG A 74 47.75 -29.87 -9.43
C ARG A 74 48.47 -31.22 -9.21
N THR A 75 48.63 -31.98 -10.26
CA THR A 75 49.31 -33.30 -10.20
C THR A 75 50.79 -33.19 -9.85
N ASP A 76 51.40 -32.00 -10.08
CA ASP A 76 52.78 -31.65 -9.73
C ASP A 76 52.91 -30.88 -8.39
N ALA A 77 51.81 -30.76 -7.61
CA ALA A 77 51.82 -30.09 -6.31
C ALA A 77 52.54 -30.96 -5.24
N PRO A 78 53.08 -30.34 -4.15
CA PRO A 78 53.68 -31.06 -3.06
C PRO A 78 52.74 -32.11 -2.43
N ASP A 79 53.28 -33.25 -2.02
CA ASP A 79 52.50 -34.37 -1.43
C ASP A 79 51.61 -33.93 -0.26
N ALA A 80 52.06 -32.97 0.56
CA ALA A 80 51.26 -32.42 1.64
C ALA A 80 49.92 -31.77 1.16
N ALA A 81 49.89 -31.17 -0.01
CA ALA A 81 48.65 -30.61 -0.59
C ALA A 81 47.70 -31.72 -1.06
N LEU A 82 48.25 -32.80 -1.63
CA LEU A 82 47.47 -33.97 -2.01
C LEU A 82 46.92 -34.71 -0.79
N GLU A 83 47.72 -34.90 0.27
CA GLU A 83 47.25 -35.50 1.52
C GLU A 83 46.16 -34.69 2.20
N GLY A 84 46.27 -33.36 2.19
CA GLY A 84 45.22 -32.46 2.67
C GLY A 84 43.91 -32.63 1.90
N PHE A 85 43.99 -32.77 0.57
CA PHE A 85 42.84 -33.00 -0.29
C PHE A 85 42.23 -34.39 -0.07
N LEU A 86 43.04 -35.46 0.04
CA LEU A 86 42.56 -36.82 0.35
C LEU A 86 41.84 -36.86 1.69
N ARG A 87 42.40 -36.21 2.73
CA ARG A 87 41.73 -36.09 4.05
C ARG A 87 40.40 -35.37 3.97
N SER A 88 40.31 -34.32 3.16
CA SER A 88 39.08 -33.51 3.04
C SER A 88 37.99 -34.23 2.23
N THR A 89 38.35 -35.13 1.34
CA THR A 89 37.42 -35.88 0.48
C THR A 89 37.12 -37.30 0.99
N GLY A 90 37.93 -37.82 1.91
CA GLY A 90 37.82 -39.19 2.42
C GLY A 90 38.18 -40.27 1.40
N LEU A 91 38.82 -39.89 0.29
CA LEU A 91 39.17 -40.78 -0.82
C LEU A 91 40.66 -41.16 -0.77
N THR A 92 41.02 -42.25 -1.43
CA THR A 92 42.41 -42.69 -1.64
C THR A 92 42.93 -42.15 -2.99
N ARG A 93 44.25 -42.15 -3.18
CA ARG A 93 44.87 -41.56 -4.39
C ARG A 93 44.43 -42.25 -5.68
N ASP A 94 44.21 -43.53 -5.66
CA ASP A 94 43.73 -44.36 -6.79
C ASP A 94 42.27 -44.05 -7.19
N GLN A 95 41.52 -43.38 -6.33
CA GLN A 95 40.17 -42.94 -6.61
C GLN A 95 40.08 -41.53 -7.20
N LEU A 96 41.22 -40.83 -7.33
CA LEU A 96 41.31 -39.54 -7.95
C LEU A 96 41.50 -39.66 -9.46
N GLN A 97 40.93 -38.72 -10.22
CA GLN A 97 41.10 -38.57 -11.66
C GLN A 97 41.94 -37.33 -11.98
N ALA A 98 43.00 -37.52 -12.77
CA ALA A 98 43.73 -36.39 -13.30
C ALA A 98 42.97 -35.88 -14.53
N ARG A 99 42.61 -34.56 -14.53
CA ARG A 99 41.95 -33.88 -15.64
C ARG A 99 42.75 -32.66 -16.08
N ASP A 100 42.75 -32.37 -17.36
CA ASP A 100 43.39 -31.18 -17.92
C ASP A 100 42.62 -29.91 -17.54
N ASP A 101 43.36 -28.88 -17.11
CA ASP A 101 42.84 -27.55 -16.81
C ASP A 101 43.72 -26.49 -17.49
N LYS A 102 43.26 -25.26 -17.59
CA LYS A 102 43.94 -24.12 -18.26
C LYS A 102 45.43 -23.92 -17.84
N LYS A 103 45.82 -24.42 -16.66
CA LYS A 103 47.16 -24.22 -16.09
C LYS A 103 47.90 -25.55 -15.80
N GLY A 104 47.53 -26.66 -16.45
CA GLY A 104 48.12 -27.99 -16.25
C GLY A 104 47.12 -28.97 -15.65
N GLN A 105 47.58 -30.24 -15.46
CA GLN A 105 46.71 -31.29 -14.90
C GLN A 105 46.42 -31.07 -13.42
N VAL A 106 45.19 -31.32 -13.01
CA VAL A 106 44.68 -31.20 -11.65
C VAL A 106 43.97 -32.48 -11.22
N TRP A 107 44.07 -32.82 -9.97
CA TRP A 107 43.34 -33.91 -9.39
C TRP A 107 41.85 -33.55 -9.21
N TYR A 108 40.98 -34.45 -9.56
CA TYR A 108 39.52 -34.37 -9.29
C TYR A 108 39.12 -35.55 -8.46
N ALA A 109 38.34 -35.29 -7.40
CA ALA A 109 37.72 -36.27 -6.54
C ALA A 109 36.20 -36.27 -6.83
N THR A 110 35.67 -37.40 -7.27
CA THR A 110 34.21 -37.58 -7.35
C THR A 110 33.73 -38.12 -6.00
N VAL A 111 33.21 -37.21 -5.16
CA VAL A 111 32.66 -37.56 -3.85
C VAL A 111 31.23 -38.04 -4.05
N THR A 112 30.98 -39.29 -3.75
CA THR A 112 29.61 -39.85 -3.82
C THR A 112 28.92 -39.62 -2.46
N LYS A 113 27.84 -38.88 -2.48
CA LYS A 113 26.93 -38.73 -1.33
C LYS A 113 25.74 -39.65 -1.53
N PRO A 114 25.60 -40.73 -0.74
CA PRO A 114 24.48 -41.64 -0.87
C PRO A 114 23.16 -40.93 -0.57
N GLY A 115 22.10 -41.34 -1.26
CA GLY A 115 20.76 -40.86 -0.98
C GLY A 115 20.33 -41.17 0.44
N ARG A 116 19.59 -40.28 1.05
CA ARG A 116 19.07 -40.41 2.44
C ARG A 116 17.60 -40.85 2.39
N PRO A 117 17.16 -41.71 3.32
CA PRO A 117 15.74 -42.08 3.45
C PRO A 117 14.85 -40.86 3.66
N ALA A 118 13.64 -40.87 3.09
CA ALA A 118 12.67 -39.79 3.24
C ALA A 118 12.33 -39.52 4.72
N ALA A 119 12.24 -40.58 5.55
CA ALA A 119 11.93 -40.43 6.98
C ALA A 119 12.95 -39.54 7.72
N ASP A 120 14.25 -39.71 7.45
CA ASP A 120 15.33 -38.95 8.09
C ASP A 120 15.29 -37.48 7.65
N ILE A 121 15.03 -37.23 6.34
CA ILE A 121 14.92 -35.89 5.78
C ILE A 121 13.69 -35.20 6.33
N VAL A 122 12.54 -35.86 6.37
CA VAL A 122 11.28 -35.31 6.91
C VAL A 122 11.47 -34.92 8.39
N ALA A 123 12.12 -35.79 9.20
CA ALA A 123 12.37 -35.50 10.60
C ALA A 123 13.18 -34.21 10.78
N GLU A 124 14.27 -34.05 10.05
CA GLU A 124 15.16 -32.88 10.10
C GLU A 124 14.44 -31.59 9.60
N VAL A 125 13.72 -31.67 8.47
CA VAL A 125 12.98 -30.56 7.89
C VAL A 125 11.86 -30.11 8.83
N LEU A 126 11.11 -31.05 9.39
CA LEU A 126 9.99 -30.74 10.27
C LEU A 126 10.46 -30.15 11.60
N GLU A 127 11.53 -30.69 12.22
CA GLU A 127 12.12 -30.14 13.44
C GLU A 127 12.58 -28.70 13.20
N THR A 128 13.32 -28.45 12.11
CA THR A 128 13.79 -27.12 11.72
C THR A 128 12.60 -26.16 11.50
N THR A 129 11.55 -26.63 10.82
CA THR A 129 10.34 -25.85 10.56
C THR A 129 9.64 -25.48 11.86
N ILE A 130 9.44 -26.42 12.78
CA ILE A 130 8.75 -26.15 14.06
C ILE A 130 9.56 -25.15 14.91
N ARG A 131 10.87 -25.32 15.03
CA ARG A 131 11.73 -24.45 15.85
C ARG A 131 11.81 -23.02 15.33
N ASN A 132 11.77 -22.82 13.99
CA ASN A 132 11.94 -21.53 13.32
C ASN A 132 10.64 -21.02 12.69
N PHE A 133 9.48 -21.50 13.13
CA PHE A 133 8.20 -21.14 12.52
C PHE A 133 7.91 -19.64 12.66
N PRO A 134 7.55 -18.91 11.58
CA PRO A 134 7.46 -17.45 11.56
C PRO A 134 6.16 -16.90 12.16
N TRP A 135 5.88 -17.25 13.41
CA TRP A 135 4.72 -16.72 14.12
C TRP A 135 4.88 -15.21 14.35
N PRO A 136 3.90 -14.39 13.99
CA PRO A 136 3.92 -12.95 14.31
C PRO A 136 4.01 -12.68 15.82
N LYS A 137 3.38 -13.57 16.62
CA LYS A 137 3.41 -13.55 18.07
C LYS A 137 3.47 -14.99 18.58
N SER A 138 4.39 -15.29 19.47
CA SER A 138 4.61 -16.62 20.06
C SER A 138 4.84 -16.51 21.55
N MET A 139 4.66 -17.63 22.25
CA MET A 139 4.90 -17.77 23.69
C MET A 139 5.77 -18.98 23.97
N ARG A 140 6.30 -19.05 25.18
CA ARG A 140 6.87 -20.26 25.79
C ARG A 140 5.91 -20.74 26.87
N TRP A 141 5.95 -22.01 27.19
CA TRP A 141 5.11 -22.59 28.25
C TRP A 141 5.91 -23.63 29.05
N GLY A 142 5.51 -23.89 30.29
CA GLY A 142 6.20 -24.78 31.17
C GLY A 142 7.68 -24.41 31.36
N SER A 143 8.53 -25.43 31.39
CA SER A 143 10.02 -25.30 31.45
C SER A 143 10.68 -25.47 30.08
N GLY A 144 9.93 -25.62 28.99
CA GLY A 144 10.41 -25.84 27.63
C GLY A 144 11.05 -24.62 27.00
N SER A 145 11.81 -24.86 25.94
CA SER A 145 12.50 -23.82 25.15
C SER A 145 11.73 -23.43 23.87
N LEU A 146 10.82 -24.29 23.44
CA LEU A 146 10.07 -24.10 22.19
C LEU A 146 9.21 -22.83 22.24
N ARG A 147 9.24 -22.09 21.16
CA ARG A 147 8.37 -20.94 20.93
C ARG A 147 7.31 -21.29 19.89
N TRP A 148 6.05 -21.28 20.30
CA TRP A 148 4.90 -21.55 19.43
C TRP A 148 3.80 -20.53 19.68
N VAL A 149 2.80 -20.43 18.79
CA VAL A 149 1.70 -19.47 18.98
C VAL A 149 0.88 -19.77 20.23
N ARG A 150 0.67 -21.05 20.53
CA ARG A 150 0.01 -21.60 21.71
C ARG A 150 0.68 -22.93 22.07
N PRO A 151 0.51 -23.46 23.28
CA PRO A 151 1.13 -24.73 23.67
C PRO A 151 0.85 -25.86 22.67
N LEU A 152 1.93 -26.43 22.12
CA LEU A 152 1.89 -27.61 21.26
C LEU A 152 1.76 -28.86 22.14
N HIS A 153 0.75 -29.70 21.84
CA HIS A 153 0.44 -30.89 22.63
C HIS A 153 0.98 -32.16 22.00
N SER A 154 0.87 -32.32 20.69
CA SER A 154 1.32 -33.49 19.97
C SER A 154 1.75 -33.18 18.56
N ILE A 155 2.62 -34.02 18.04
CA ILE A 155 3.08 -34.05 16.66
C ILE A 155 2.64 -35.39 16.08
N LEU A 156 1.85 -35.37 15.01
CA LEU A 156 1.62 -36.53 14.17
C LEU A 156 2.48 -36.37 12.94
N CYS A 157 3.29 -37.39 12.64
CA CYS A 157 4.13 -37.42 11.45
C CYS A 157 4.29 -38.86 10.98
N ILE A 158 3.65 -39.21 9.87
CA ILE A 158 3.65 -40.54 9.28
C ILE A 158 3.96 -40.50 7.79
N LEU A 159 4.69 -41.51 7.35
CA LEU A 159 4.82 -41.91 5.94
C LEU A 159 3.96 -43.14 5.70
N SER A 160 3.11 -43.12 4.70
CA SER A 160 2.21 -44.22 4.36
C SER A 160 2.41 -44.67 2.93
N ASP A 161 2.51 -45.98 2.71
CA ASP A 161 2.56 -46.61 1.40
C ASP A 161 1.72 -47.91 1.39
N GLU A 162 1.88 -48.74 0.38
CA GLU A 162 1.18 -50.02 0.24
C GLU A 162 1.50 -51.02 1.39
N ALA A 163 2.64 -50.89 2.08
CA ALA A 163 3.04 -51.71 3.21
C ALA A 163 2.41 -51.22 4.52
N GLY A 164 1.88 -50.03 4.57
CA GLY A 164 1.24 -49.43 5.72
C GLY A 164 1.83 -48.08 6.15
N ALA A 165 1.43 -47.60 7.31
CA ALA A 165 1.91 -46.33 7.85
C ALA A 165 3.06 -46.54 8.83
N THR A 166 4.13 -45.76 8.66
CA THR A 166 5.31 -45.74 9.52
C THR A 166 5.45 -44.34 10.15
N VAL A 167 5.62 -44.31 11.48
CA VAL A 167 5.88 -43.05 12.21
C VAL A 167 7.29 -42.57 11.91
N VAL A 168 7.43 -41.32 11.55
CA VAL A 168 8.72 -40.66 11.37
C VAL A 168 9.34 -40.40 12.75
N PRO A 169 10.57 -40.89 13.03
CA PRO A 169 11.21 -40.74 14.34
C PRO A 169 11.66 -39.31 14.57
N LEU A 170 10.84 -38.50 15.24
CA LEU A 170 11.05 -37.09 15.52
C LEU A 170 10.69 -36.79 16.99
N THR A 171 11.48 -35.96 17.64
CA THR A 171 11.14 -35.40 18.96
C THR A 171 11.55 -33.93 19.03
N VAL A 172 10.58 -33.05 19.32
CA VAL A 172 10.79 -31.61 19.45
C VAL A 172 10.38 -31.15 20.85
N ASP A 173 11.32 -30.60 21.61
CA ASP A 173 11.11 -30.11 23.00
C ASP A 173 10.41 -31.11 23.92
N GLY A 174 10.77 -32.41 23.78
CA GLY A 174 10.19 -33.52 24.55
C GLY A 174 8.88 -34.09 23.98
N ILE A 175 8.34 -33.54 22.91
CA ILE A 175 7.12 -34.03 22.23
C ILE A 175 7.56 -34.98 21.11
N ALA A 176 7.33 -36.29 21.32
CA ALA A 176 7.61 -37.30 20.31
C ALA A 176 6.52 -37.34 19.25
N ALA A 177 6.91 -37.52 17.99
CA ALA A 177 5.96 -37.76 16.90
C ALA A 177 5.30 -39.14 17.05
N GLY A 178 4.06 -39.22 16.58
CA GLY A 178 3.24 -40.42 16.61
C GLY A 178 2.29 -40.48 15.40
N ASN A 179 1.34 -41.41 15.51
CA ASN A 179 0.25 -41.57 14.54
C ASN A 179 -1.13 -41.34 15.17
N THR A 180 -1.20 -40.62 16.30
CA THR A 180 -2.42 -40.46 17.09
C THR A 180 -2.84 -39.00 17.07
N THR A 181 -4.14 -38.76 16.84
CA THR A 181 -4.79 -37.44 16.96
C THR A 181 -6.02 -37.54 17.87
N ARG A 182 -6.73 -36.43 18.05
CA ARG A 182 -7.94 -36.32 18.86
C ARG A 182 -9.06 -35.69 18.02
N GLY A 183 -10.31 -36.03 18.39
CA GLY A 183 -11.49 -35.39 17.81
C GLY A 183 -11.82 -34.04 18.44
N HIS A 184 -13.08 -33.64 18.28
CA HIS A 184 -13.61 -32.42 18.85
C HIS A 184 -13.54 -32.43 20.37
N ARG A 185 -13.06 -31.33 20.97
CA ARG A 185 -12.76 -31.21 22.40
C ARG A 185 -13.85 -31.71 23.36
N PHE A 186 -15.11 -31.47 23.01
CA PHE A 186 -16.24 -31.77 23.86
C PHE A 186 -17.10 -32.91 23.33
N MET A 187 -17.30 -33.05 22.02
CA MET A 187 -18.20 -34.02 21.42
C MET A 187 -17.55 -35.37 21.12
N ALA A 188 -16.22 -35.40 20.95
CA ALA A 188 -15.42 -36.60 20.67
C ALA A 188 -13.98 -36.43 21.14
N PRO A 189 -13.70 -36.31 22.46
CA PRO A 189 -12.39 -35.98 23.00
C PRO A 189 -11.34 -37.10 22.91
N ASP A 190 -11.76 -38.33 22.61
CA ASP A 190 -10.91 -39.50 22.63
C ASP A 190 -9.83 -39.44 21.54
N ALA A 191 -8.69 -40.03 21.87
CA ALA A 191 -7.57 -40.15 20.92
C ALA A 191 -7.82 -41.37 20.02
N PHE A 192 -7.40 -41.25 18.75
CA PHE A 192 -7.45 -42.38 17.81
C PHE A 192 -6.22 -42.33 16.88
N THR A 193 -5.82 -43.52 16.40
CA THR A 193 -4.74 -43.68 15.44
C THR A 193 -5.20 -43.46 14.03
N VAL A 194 -4.27 -43.02 13.16
CA VAL A 194 -4.51 -42.82 11.73
C VAL A 194 -3.37 -43.46 10.92
N SER A 195 -3.71 -43.86 9.70
CA SER A 195 -2.84 -44.57 8.77
C SER A 195 -2.49 -43.83 7.47
N GLY A 196 -3.07 -42.67 7.23
CA GLY A 196 -2.88 -41.84 6.04
C GLY A 196 -3.85 -40.69 6.03
N PHE A 197 -3.79 -39.84 5.01
CA PHE A 197 -4.59 -38.63 4.95
C PHE A 197 -6.10 -38.90 4.83
N ASP A 198 -6.52 -39.84 3.99
CA ASP A 198 -7.95 -40.15 3.81
C ASP A 198 -8.57 -40.72 5.09
N ASP A 199 -7.84 -41.62 5.79
CA ASP A 199 -8.25 -42.16 7.07
C ASP A 199 -8.33 -41.07 8.15
N TYR A 200 -7.36 -40.15 8.15
CA TYR A 200 -7.30 -39.00 9.04
C TYR A 200 -8.51 -38.08 8.83
N ALA A 201 -8.78 -37.65 7.60
CA ALA A 201 -9.90 -36.76 7.28
C ALA A 201 -11.24 -37.43 7.61
N ALA A 202 -11.43 -38.70 7.23
CA ALA A 202 -12.65 -39.46 7.52
C ALA A 202 -12.87 -39.66 9.02
N LYS A 203 -11.84 -39.96 9.81
CA LYS A 203 -11.94 -40.15 11.26
C LYS A 203 -12.19 -38.81 11.97
N LEU A 204 -11.54 -37.73 11.56
CA LEU A 204 -11.81 -36.39 12.09
C LEU A 204 -13.26 -35.98 11.88
N ARG A 205 -13.80 -36.19 10.66
CA ARG A 205 -15.20 -35.85 10.39
C ARG A 205 -16.19 -36.65 11.27
N ARG A 206 -15.93 -37.94 11.47
CA ARG A 206 -16.68 -38.76 12.41
C ARG A 206 -16.57 -38.30 13.86
N ALA A 207 -15.37 -37.80 14.19
CA ALA A 207 -15.07 -37.23 15.50
C ALA A 207 -15.44 -35.72 15.61
N ARG A 208 -16.35 -35.24 14.78
CA ARG A 208 -16.89 -33.86 14.81
C ARG A 208 -15.82 -32.77 14.57
N VAL A 209 -14.94 -33.00 13.62
CA VAL A 209 -13.98 -32.00 13.14
C VAL A 209 -14.04 -31.93 11.62
N MET A 210 -14.45 -30.78 11.09
CA MET A 210 -14.32 -30.45 9.69
C MET A 210 -12.91 -29.88 9.48
N LEU A 211 -12.06 -30.60 8.75
CA LEU A 211 -10.66 -30.24 8.58
C LEU A 211 -10.50 -29.03 7.64
N ASP A 212 -11.24 -28.99 6.56
CA ASP A 212 -11.16 -27.93 5.55
C ASP A 212 -11.88 -26.65 6.01
N THR A 213 -11.14 -25.53 6.00
CA THR A 213 -11.66 -24.21 6.38
C THR A 213 -12.71 -23.71 5.39
N GLN A 214 -12.57 -24.02 4.09
CA GLN A 214 -13.54 -23.60 3.08
C GLN A 214 -14.85 -24.37 3.23
N GLU A 215 -14.78 -25.65 3.57
CA GLU A 215 -15.96 -26.46 3.86
C GLU A 215 -16.71 -25.91 5.08
N ARG A 216 -15.97 -25.55 6.16
CA ARG A 216 -16.59 -24.92 7.33
C ARG A 216 -17.26 -23.58 7.00
N ALA A 217 -16.60 -22.74 6.21
CA ALA A 217 -17.16 -21.47 5.79
C ALA A 217 -18.43 -21.65 4.93
N ALA A 218 -18.40 -22.58 3.99
CA ALA A 218 -19.57 -22.91 3.16
C ALA A 218 -20.75 -23.42 3.99
N GLU A 219 -20.49 -24.28 4.97
CA GLU A 219 -21.51 -24.82 5.89
C GLU A 219 -22.14 -23.72 6.75
N ILE A 220 -21.29 -22.82 7.32
CA ILE A 220 -21.75 -21.66 8.10
C ILE A 220 -22.65 -20.78 7.22
N ARG A 221 -22.23 -20.44 6.02
CA ARG A 221 -23.00 -19.60 5.10
C ARG A 221 -24.35 -20.24 4.76
N SER A 222 -24.33 -21.50 4.31
CA SER A 222 -25.54 -22.23 3.91
C SER A 222 -26.54 -22.33 5.03
N GLN A 223 -26.11 -22.70 6.24
CA GLN A 223 -27.02 -22.81 7.38
C GLN A 223 -27.53 -21.43 7.85
N ALA A 224 -26.69 -20.41 7.88
CA ALA A 224 -27.08 -19.05 8.23
C ALA A 224 -28.12 -18.49 7.26
N ASP A 225 -27.91 -18.67 5.95
CA ASP A 225 -28.86 -18.25 4.91
C ASP A 225 -30.21 -18.98 5.04
N ASN A 226 -30.21 -20.29 5.33
CA ASN A 226 -31.41 -21.06 5.55
C ASN A 226 -32.21 -20.58 6.79
N LEU A 227 -31.50 -20.29 7.89
CA LEU A 227 -32.11 -19.76 9.11
C LEU A 227 -32.73 -18.37 8.87
N ALA A 228 -32.02 -17.50 8.12
CA ALA A 228 -32.50 -16.18 7.76
C ALA A 228 -33.72 -16.28 6.83
N PHE A 229 -33.64 -17.11 5.79
CA PHE A 229 -34.74 -17.34 4.85
C PHE A 229 -36.03 -17.83 5.55
N ALA A 230 -35.92 -18.74 6.51
CA ALA A 230 -37.05 -19.24 7.29
C ALA A 230 -37.79 -18.11 8.05
N ARG A 231 -37.15 -16.97 8.28
CA ARG A 231 -37.75 -15.77 8.91
C ARG A 231 -38.07 -14.65 7.90
N GLY A 232 -37.86 -14.87 6.61
CA GLY A 232 -37.99 -13.83 5.60
C GLY A 232 -36.89 -12.77 5.67
N TRP A 233 -35.72 -13.10 6.25
CA TRP A 233 -34.56 -12.22 6.40
C TRP A 233 -33.43 -12.62 5.47
N GLN A 234 -32.41 -11.78 5.42
CA GLN A 234 -31.19 -11.99 4.64
C GLN A 234 -29.96 -11.73 5.51
N ILE A 235 -28.95 -12.58 5.40
CA ILE A 235 -27.67 -12.34 6.05
C ILE A 235 -26.95 -11.17 5.33
N VAL A 236 -26.43 -10.22 6.10
CA VAL A 236 -25.55 -9.17 5.56
C VAL A 236 -24.20 -9.79 5.24
N PRO A 237 -23.76 -9.78 3.97
CA PRO A 237 -22.50 -10.42 3.59
C PRO A 237 -21.29 -9.79 4.31
N ASP A 238 -20.45 -10.63 4.90
CA ASP A 238 -19.15 -10.25 5.48
C ASP A 238 -18.18 -11.42 5.39
N ASP A 239 -17.43 -11.47 4.29
CA ASP A 239 -16.48 -12.57 4.03
C ASP A 239 -15.31 -12.58 5.03
N SER A 240 -14.94 -11.42 5.57
CA SER A 240 -13.89 -11.32 6.59
C SER A 240 -14.33 -11.93 7.92
N LEU A 241 -15.54 -11.65 8.33
CA LEU A 241 -16.15 -12.26 9.52
C LEU A 241 -16.36 -13.77 9.33
N LEU A 242 -16.80 -14.18 8.14
CA LEU A 242 -16.99 -15.61 7.83
C LEU A 242 -15.66 -16.37 7.92
N ALA A 243 -14.59 -15.84 7.37
CA ALA A 243 -13.26 -16.44 7.46
C ALA A 243 -12.76 -16.52 8.92
N GLU A 244 -13.01 -15.47 9.71
CA GLU A 244 -12.65 -15.45 11.14
C GLU A 244 -13.45 -16.49 11.91
N VAL A 245 -14.79 -16.54 11.75
CA VAL A 245 -15.65 -17.48 12.46
C VAL A 245 -15.37 -18.93 12.07
N ALA A 246 -15.12 -19.22 10.78
CA ALA A 246 -14.69 -20.54 10.33
C ALA A 246 -13.35 -20.98 10.97
N GLY A 247 -12.51 -20.03 11.38
CA GLY A 247 -11.28 -20.28 12.14
C GLY A 247 -11.47 -20.40 13.66
N LEU A 248 -12.68 -20.14 14.17
CA LEU A 248 -13.00 -20.29 15.62
C LEU A 248 -13.65 -21.63 15.97
N VAL A 249 -14.18 -22.35 14.99
CA VAL A 249 -14.95 -23.57 15.20
C VAL A 249 -14.36 -24.74 14.42
N GLU A 250 -14.49 -25.96 14.97
CA GLU A 250 -14.19 -27.22 14.28
C GLU A 250 -15.44 -27.90 13.73
N TRP A 251 -16.60 -27.63 14.38
CA TRP A 251 -17.90 -28.15 13.99
C TRP A 251 -18.95 -27.03 14.12
N PRO A 252 -19.20 -26.30 13.06
CA PRO A 252 -20.07 -25.12 13.11
C PRO A 252 -21.55 -25.51 13.35
N VAL A 253 -22.17 -24.80 14.27
CA VAL A 253 -23.61 -24.88 14.56
C VAL A 253 -24.19 -23.48 14.63
N PRO A 254 -24.65 -22.93 13.49
CA PRO A 254 -25.26 -21.60 13.44
C PRO A 254 -26.61 -21.57 14.22
N LEU A 255 -26.78 -20.52 15.00
CA LEU A 255 -27.98 -20.27 15.81
C LEU A 255 -28.47 -18.84 15.53
N MET A 256 -29.78 -18.68 15.25
CA MET A 256 -30.35 -17.38 14.92
C MET A 256 -31.11 -16.79 16.11
N GLY A 257 -30.70 -15.55 16.48
CA GLY A 257 -31.36 -14.74 17.50
C GLY A 257 -32.06 -13.51 16.91
N VAL A 258 -32.81 -12.83 17.76
CA VAL A 258 -33.56 -11.60 17.45
C VAL A 258 -32.99 -10.46 18.26
N ILE A 259 -32.96 -9.27 17.68
CA ILE A 259 -32.60 -8.02 18.37
C ILE A 259 -33.89 -7.47 18.98
N GLU A 260 -33.83 -7.06 20.25
CA GLU A 260 -34.98 -6.47 20.94
C GLU A 260 -35.41 -5.14 20.28
N ASP A 261 -36.71 -4.90 20.14
CA ASP A 261 -37.29 -3.74 19.44
C ASP A 261 -36.73 -2.39 19.92
N ARG A 262 -36.43 -2.27 21.20
CA ARG A 262 -35.86 -1.03 21.80
C ARG A 262 -34.51 -0.63 21.21
N PHE A 263 -33.77 -1.57 20.59
CA PHE A 263 -32.45 -1.28 19.98
C PHE A 263 -32.52 -1.02 18.49
N LEU A 264 -33.67 -1.24 17.84
CA LEU A 264 -33.83 -1.06 16.40
C LEU A 264 -33.79 0.42 15.94
N ALA A 265 -33.81 1.35 16.89
CA ALA A 265 -33.61 2.78 16.63
C ALA A 265 -32.14 3.17 16.51
N LEU A 266 -31.18 2.31 16.88
CA LEU A 266 -29.77 2.53 16.69
C LEU A 266 -29.42 2.51 15.21
N PRO A 267 -28.40 3.31 14.76
CA PRO A 267 -27.87 3.20 13.42
C PRO A 267 -27.49 1.75 13.08
N PRO A 268 -27.79 1.26 11.88
CA PRO A 268 -27.47 -0.11 11.48
C PRO A 268 -25.99 -0.45 11.58
N GLU A 269 -25.11 0.52 11.34
CA GLU A 269 -23.67 0.34 11.45
C GLU A 269 -23.21 0.12 12.91
N VAL A 270 -23.89 0.74 13.89
CA VAL A 270 -23.66 0.51 15.31
C VAL A 270 -24.03 -0.92 15.69
N LEU A 271 -25.21 -1.41 15.23
CA LEU A 271 -25.63 -2.79 15.43
C LEU A 271 -24.63 -3.76 14.81
N GLN A 272 -24.24 -3.55 13.54
CA GLN A 272 -23.27 -4.40 12.85
C GLN A 272 -21.92 -4.46 13.55
N THR A 273 -21.37 -3.29 13.90
CA THR A 273 -20.03 -3.19 14.53
C THR A 273 -20.05 -3.85 15.90
N SER A 274 -21.05 -3.56 16.75
CA SER A 274 -21.17 -4.19 18.07
C SER A 274 -21.25 -5.71 17.97
N MET A 275 -22.02 -6.25 17.04
CA MET A 275 -22.18 -7.69 16.84
C MET A 275 -20.91 -8.31 16.25
N LYS A 276 -20.29 -7.68 15.26
CA LYS A 276 -19.09 -8.18 14.58
C LYS A 276 -17.86 -8.15 15.48
N GLU A 277 -17.54 -6.99 16.06
CA GLU A 277 -16.25 -6.81 16.75
C GLU A 277 -16.23 -7.53 18.11
N HIS A 278 -17.32 -7.47 18.85
CA HIS A 278 -17.36 -7.99 20.22
C HIS A 278 -17.82 -9.44 20.31
N GLN A 279 -18.75 -9.86 19.45
CA GLN A 279 -19.42 -11.16 19.57
C GLN A 279 -19.19 -12.10 18.39
N LYS A 280 -18.63 -11.61 17.28
CA LYS A 280 -18.45 -12.35 16.02
C LYS A 280 -19.77 -12.90 15.46
N PHE A 281 -20.84 -12.11 15.57
CA PHE A 281 -22.16 -12.44 15.06
C PHE A 281 -22.36 -11.85 13.66
N PHE A 282 -23.04 -12.61 12.80
CA PHE A 282 -23.51 -12.12 11.50
C PHE A 282 -24.81 -11.36 11.68
N SER A 283 -24.95 -10.24 11.02
CA SER A 283 -26.16 -9.43 11.01
C SER A 283 -27.21 -10.02 10.06
N ALA A 284 -28.45 -10.07 10.49
CA ALA A 284 -29.59 -10.46 9.67
C ALA A 284 -30.52 -9.28 9.43
N ARG A 285 -30.76 -8.94 8.17
CA ARG A 285 -31.57 -7.80 7.72
C ARG A 285 -32.93 -8.27 7.28
N ASN A 286 -33.97 -7.58 7.71
CA ASN A 286 -35.31 -7.72 7.17
C ASN A 286 -35.45 -6.88 5.89
N PRO A 287 -35.64 -7.48 4.70
CA PRO A 287 -35.75 -6.75 3.44
C PRO A 287 -36.96 -5.82 3.36
N SER A 288 -38.02 -6.14 4.09
CA SER A 288 -39.30 -5.37 4.10
C SER A 288 -39.13 -4.04 4.85
N THR A 289 -38.33 -4.02 5.93
CA THR A 289 -38.08 -2.81 6.74
C THR A 289 -36.74 -2.14 6.43
N GLY A 290 -35.83 -2.87 5.79
CA GLY A 290 -34.44 -2.47 5.57
C GLY A 290 -33.56 -2.51 6.83
N ARG A 291 -34.13 -2.89 7.98
CA ARG A 291 -33.46 -2.88 9.30
C ARG A 291 -32.73 -4.18 9.58
N ILE A 292 -31.74 -4.10 10.46
CA ILE A 292 -31.09 -5.26 11.07
C ILE A 292 -31.95 -5.64 12.29
N GLU A 293 -32.65 -6.77 12.19
CA GLU A 293 -33.62 -7.23 13.22
C GLU A 293 -33.19 -8.54 13.90
N GLY A 294 -32.11 -9.16 13.38
CA GLY A 294 -31.60 -10.38 13.94
C GLY A 294 -30.11 -10.56 13.76
N PHE A 295 -29.61 -11.65 14.29
CA PHE A 295 -28.23 -12.05 14.19
C PHE A 295 -28.08 -13.57 14.11
N VAL A 296 -26.94 -14.02 13.56
CA VAL A 296 -26.52 -15.41 13.62
C VAL A 296 -25.21 -15.51 14.40
N THR A 297 -25.22 -16.31 15.47
CA THR A 297 -24.02 -16.76 16.18
C THR A 297 -23.67 -18.19 15.75
N VAL A 298 -22.42 -18.58 15.81
CA VAL A 298 -21.93 -19.91 15.43
C VAL A 298 -21.33 -20.58 16.66
N ALA A 299 -22.04 -21.57 17.19
CA ALA A 299 -21.53 -22.42 18.26
C ALA A 299 -20.56 -23.47 17.67
N ASN A 300 -19.63 -23.94 18.51
CA ASN A 300 -18.71 -25.05 18.18
C ASN A 300 -19.16 -26.38 18.80
N ILE A 301 -20.43 -26.55 19.09
CA ILE A 301 -20.97 -27.74 19.75
C ILE A 301 -22.45 -27.92 19.42
N GLN A 302 -22.85 -29.17 19.22
CA GLN A 302 -24.29 -29.56 19.25
C GLN A 302 -24.68 -29.87 20.68
N THR A 303 -25.76 -29.26 21.15
CA THR A 303 -26.28 -29.47 22.50
C THR A 303 -27.65 -30.21 22.44
N PRO A 304 -28.06 -30.91 23.52
CA PRO A 304 -29.35 -31.61 23.55
C PRO A 304 -30.59 -30.73 23.45
N ASP A 305 -30.43 -29.41 23.69
CA ASP A 305 -31.46 -28.39 23.60
C ASP A 305 -31.41 -27.58 22.30
N ASP A 306 -30.75 -28.12 21.26
CA ASP A 306 -30.59 -27.48 19.96
C ASP A 306 -30.00 -26.05 20.04
N GLY A 307 -29.16 -25.78 21.05
CA GLY A 307 -28.50 -24.50 21.25
C GLY A 307 -29.33 -23.44 21.98
N ALA A 308 -30.50 -23.76 22.49
CA ALA A 308 -31.40 -22.79 23.14
C ALA A 308 -30.71 -22.05 24.30
N THR A 309 -30.01 -22.77 25.18
CA THR A 309 -29.25 -22.16 26.29
C THR A 309 -28.15 -21.27 25.81
N ILE A 310 -27.40 -21.68 24.78
CA ILE A 310 -26.32 -20.89 24.15
C ILE A 310 -26.89 -19.60 23.56
N LEU A 311 -27.99 -19.72 22.80
CA LEU A 311 -28.65 -18.58 22.18
C LEU A 311 -29.18 -17.58 23.21
N ALA A 312 -29.85 -18.05 24.27
CA ALA A 312 -30.35 -17.21 25.36
C ALA A 312 -29.19 -16.47 26.08
N GLY A 313 -28.03 -17.13 26.25
CA GLY A 313 -26.81 -16.50 26.79
C GLY A 313 -26.30 -15.41 25.90
N ASN A 314 -26.15 -15.67 24.60
CA ASN A 314 -25.68 -14.71 23.59
C ASN A 314 -26.63 -13.50 23.42
N GLN A 315 -27.98 -13.73 23.49
CA GLN A 315 -28.95 -12.63 23.47
C GLN A 315 -28.81 -11.72 24.67
N ARG A 316 -28.57 -12.24 25.88
CA ARG A 316 -28.35 -11.41 27.07
C ARG A 316 -27.09 -10.58 26.96
N VAL A 317 -25.98 -11.16 26.47
CA VAL A 317 -24.72 -10.42 26.25
C VAL A 317 -24.91 -9.33 25.19
N LEU A 318 -25.59 -9.66 24.10
CA LEU A 318 -25.86 -8.66 23.03
C LEU A 318 -26.77 -7.54 23.59
N ALA A 319 -27.83 -7.86 24.33
CA ALA A 319 -28.69 -6.84 24.92
C ALA A 319 -27.94 -5.91 25.87
N ALA A 320 -27.01 -6.40 26.69
CA ALA A 320 -26.18 -5.58 27.53
C ALA A 320 -25.32 -4.62 26.72
N ARG A 321 -24.62 -5.10 25.68
CA ARG A 321 -23.79 -4.28 24.79
C ARG A 321 -24.61 -3.25 24.03
N LEU A 322 -25.78 -3.61 23.52
CA LEU A 322 -26.66 -2.68 22.83
C LEU A 322 -27.28 -1.63 23.78
N SER A 323 -27.46 -1.97 25.06
CA SER A 323 -27.90 -1.01 26.07
C SER A 323 -26.80 0.08 26.31
N ASP A 324 -25.55 -0.32 26.38
CA ASP A 324 -24.42 0.63 26.45
C ASP A 324 -24.38 1.53 25.21
N ALA A 325 -24.49 0.92 24.01
CA ALA A 325 -24.53 1.66 22.77
C ALA A 325 -25.71 2.63 22.66
N ALA A 326 -26.90 2.23 23.14
CA ALA A 326 -28.07 3.11 23.19
C ALA A 326 -27.85 4.31 24.12
N PHE A 327 -27.24 4.09 25.28
CA PHE A 327 -26.88 5.14 26.21
C PHE A 327 -25.87 6.14 25.61
N PHE A 328 -24.84 5.65 24.92
CA PHE A 328 -23.87 6.51 24.19
C PHE A 328 -24.58 7.29 23.08
N TRP A 329 -25.42 6.63 22.30
CA TRP A 329 -26.18 7.26 21.21
C TRP A 329 -27.06 8.41 21.72
N GLU A 330 -27.84 8.20 22.79
CA GLU A 330 -28.70 9.24 23.37
C GLU A 330 -27.91 10.42 23.94
N ASN A 331 -26.75 10.18 24.56
CA ASN A 331 -25.89 11.25 25.06
C ASN A 331 -25.26 12.07 23.90
N ASP A 332 -24.73 11.36 22.90
CA ASP A 332 -24.11 11.98 21.72
C ASP A 332 -25.14 12.79 20.92
N LEU A 333 -26.37 12.30 20.76
CA LEU A 333 -27.45 13.06 20.10
C LEU A 333 -27.79 14.38 20.82
N ARG A 334 -27.71 14.43 22.14
CA ARG A 334 -27.94 15.69 22.87
C ARG A 334 -26.87 16.72 22.56
N GLU A 335 -25.60 16.31 22.51
CA GLU A 335 -24.49 17.20 22.13
C GLU A 335 -24.60 17.58 20.64
N ALA A 336 -24.92 16.65 19.75
CA ALA A 336 -25.10 16.94 18.33
C ALA A 336 -26.19 18.01 18.09
N LYS A 337 -27.37 17.86 18.71
CA LYS A 337 -28.48 18.82 18.63
C LYS A 337 -28.15 20.17 19.25
N SER A 338 -27.18 20.25 20.15
CA SER A 338 -26.69 21.53 20.72
C SER A 338 -25.61 22.20 19.85
N GLY A 339 -25.22 21.61 18.71
CA GLY A 339 -24.25 22.16 17.75
C GLY A 339 -22.81 21.70 17.94
N MET A 340 -22.55 20.65 18.77
CA MET A 340 -21.26 19.99 18.97
C MET A 340 -20.11 20.89 19.44
N ALA A 341 -20.43 22.02 20.08
CA ALA A 341 -19.43 23.00 20.53
C ALA A 341 -18.45 22.42 21.58
N THR A 342 -18.93 21.54 22.45
CA THR A 342 -18.12 20.87 23.47
C THR A 342 -17.11 19.93 22.81
N TRP A 343 -17.51 19.21 21.78
CA TRP A 343 -16.61 18.32 21.02
C TRP A 343 -15.54 19.13 20.28
N ALA A 344 -15.93 20.21 19.61
CA ALA A 344 -14.98 21.09 18.91
C ALA A 344 -13.92 21.65 19.88
N ALA A 345 -14.33 22.18 21.03
CA ALA A 345 -13.41 22.66 22.06
C ALA A 345 -12.52 21.53 22.62
N GLY A 346 -13.08 20.33 22.80
CA GLY A 346 -12.35 19.16 23.30
C GLY A 346 -11.23 18.68 22.40
N LEU A 347 -11.32 18.88 21.07
CA LEU A 347 -10.28 18.48 20.11
C LEU A 347 -8.97 19.28 20.24
N ALA A 348 -8.99 20.45 20.89
CA ALA A 348 -7.77 21.20 21.21
C ALA A 348 -6.83 20.44 22.17
N SER A 349 -7.39 19.56 23.02
CA SER A 349 -6.62 18.70 23.92
C SER A 349 -6.20 17.35 23.31
N VAL A 350 -6.69 17.01 22.14
CA VAL A 350 -6.35 15.76 21.44
C VAL A 350 -5.16 16.00 20.52
N THR A 351 -4.02 15.46 20.87
CA THR A 351 -2.80 15.57 20.06
C THR A 351 -2.96 14.79 18.75
N PHE A 352 -2.83 15.46 17.60
CA PHE A 352 -2.68 14.78 16.32
C PHE A 352 -1.27 14.21 16.17
N HIS A 353 -0.28 15.07 16.32
CA HIS A 353 1.12 14.69 16.36
C HIS A 353 1.91 15.73 17.18
N ASN A 354 2.92 15.31 17.95
CA ASN A 354 3.67 16.19 18.87
C ASN A 354 4.25 17.44 18.19
N LYS A 355 4.67 17.35 16.93
CA LYS A 355 5.23 18.47 16.15
C LYS A 355 4.18 19.20 15.31
N LEU A 356 3.05 18.56 14.97
CA LEU A 356 2.04 19.10 14.05
C LEU A 356 0.83 19.73 14.79
N GLY A 357 0.76 19.56 16.10
CA GLY A 357 -0.27 20.16 16.93
C GLY A 357 -1.44 19.23 17.26
N SER A 358 -2.55 19.85 17.69
CA SER A 358 -3.79 19.18 18.09
C SER A 358 -4.67 18.81 16.87
N GLN A 359 -5.73 18.02 17.11
CA GLN A 359 -6.77 17.79 16.12
C GLN A 359 -7.53 19.06 15.78
N ALA A 360 -7.70 20.00 16.72
CA ALA A 360 -8.30 21.30 16.43
C ALA A 360 -7.45 22.12 15.45
N ASP A 361 -6.12 22.19 15.66
CA ASP A 361 -5.19 22.85 14.72
C ASP A 361 -5.28 22.24 13.32
N ARG A 362 -5.39 20.90 13.25
CA ARG A 362 -5.52 20.17 11.98
C ARG A 362 -6.82 20.50 11.27
N ILE A 363 -7.95 20.53 11.99
CA ILE A 363 -9.26 20.85 11.42
C ILE A 363 -9.25 22.25 10.79
N GLU A 364 -8.65 23.24 11.44
CA GLU A 364 -8.57 24.59 10.88
C GLU A 364 -7.78 24.63 9.58
N ARG A 365 -6.65 23.90 9.49
CA ARG A 365 -5.88 23.79 8.25
C ARG A 365 -6.66 23.09 7.15
N ILE A 366 -7.32 21.97 7.47
CA ILE A 366 -8.16 21.23 6.51
C ILE A 366 -9.32 22.09 6.03
N ALA A 367 -9.95 22.85 6.91
CA ALA A 367 -11.07 23.72 6.57
C ALA A 367 -10.66 24.83 5.59
N ALA A 368 -9.53 25.49 5.86
CA ALA A 368 -8.99 26.50 4.96
C ALA A 368 -8.62 25.90 3.60
N LEU A 369 -7.96 24.73 3.58
CA LEU A 369 -7.57 24.06 2.35
C LEU A 369 -8.78 23.52 1.56
N ALA A 370 -9.80 22.98 2.25
CA ALA A 370 -11.03 22.51 1.62
C ALA A 370 -11.80 23.64 0.93
N ARG A 371 -11.80 24.84 1.52
CA ARG A 371 -12.38 26.03 0.92
C ARG A 371 -11.73 26.38 -0.42
N GLU A 372 -10.41 26.32 -0.49
CA GLU A 372 -9.63 26.61 -1.71
C GLU A 372 -9.76 25.50 -2.77
N ILE A 373 -9.86 24.24 -2.34
CA ILE A 373 -10.07 23.11 -3.27
C ILE A 373 -11.51 23.09 -3.82
N ALA A 374 -12.48 23.54 -3.07
CA ALA A 374 -13.90 23.43 -3.41
C ALA A 374 -14.24 23.90 -4.84
N PRO A 375 -13.84 25.10 -5.31
CA PRO A 375 -14.15 25.54 -6.66
C PRO A 375 -13.48 24.67 -7.75
N LEU A 376 -12.34 24.06 -7.45
CA LEU A 376 -11.61 23.19 -8.39
C LEU A 376 -12.36 21.88 -8.67
N VAL A 377 -13.19 21.44 -7.72
CA VAL A 377 -13.99 20.21 -7.83
C VAL A 377 -15.48 20.50 -7.98
N GLY A 378 -15.87 21.75 -8.21
CA GLY A 378 -17.26 22.16 -8.38
C GLY A 378 -18.10 22.13 -7.10
N ALA A 379 -17.48 22.23 -5.93
CA ALA A 379 -18.14 22.34 -4.63
C ALA A 379 -18.35 23.80 -4.22
N ASP A 380 -19.32 24.01 -3.33
CA ASP A 380 -19.51 25.28 -2.65
C ASP A 380 -18.44 25.47 -1.56
N PRO A 381 -17.64 26.57 -1.56
CA PRO A 381 -16.56 26.79 -0.61
C PRO A 381 -17.02 26.87 0.85
N ASP A 382 -18.17 27.47 1.12
CA ASP A 382 -18.69 27.62 2.49
C ASP A 382 -19.16 26.27 3.03
N GLN A 383 -19.78 25.42 2.18
CA GLN A 383 -20.15 24.06 2.55
C GLN A 383 -18.92 23.17 2.76
N ALA A 384 -17.89 23.28 1.93
CA ALA A 384 -16.65 22.51 2.08
C ALA A 384 -15.90 22.88 3.36
N GLU A 385 -15.77 24.17 3.67
CA GLU A 385 -15.19 24.64 4.93
C GLU A 385 -16.00 24.15 6.12
N ARG A 386 -17.34 24.30 6.09
CA ARG A 386 -18.23 23.82 7.14
C ARG A 386 -18.10 22.32 7.35
N ALA A 387 -18.12 21.54 6.28
CA ALA A 387 -17.95 20.08 6.33
C ALA A 387 -16.61 19.68 6.94
N ALA A 388 -15.52 20.35 6.58
CA ALA A 388 -14.20 20.09 7.14
C ALA A 388 -14.14 20.36 8.65
N ARG A 389 -14.79 21.43 9.13
CA ARG A 389 -14.90 21.75 10.57
C ARG A 389 -15.66 20.70 11.35
N LEU A 390 -16.62 20.03 10.73
CA LEU A 390 -17.45 19.00 11.36
C LEU A 390 -16.85 17.59 11.24
N ALA A 391 -16.05 17.35 10.21
CA ALA A 391 -15.64 16.03 9.75
C ALA A 391 -15.01 15.12 10.82
N LYS A 392 -14.39 15.71 11.87
CA LYS A 392 -13.67 14.95 12.92
C LYS A 392 -14.21 15.16 14.31
N LEU A 393 -15.37 15.82 14.47
CA LEU A 393 -15.94 16.10 15.80
C LEU A 393 -16.40 14.83 16.50
N ASP A 394 -16.83 13.82 15.76
CA ASP A 394 -17.25 12.52 16.25
C ASP A 394 -16.15 11.75 16.99
N LEU A 395 -14.87 12.09 16.78
CA LEU A 395 -13.75 11.55 17.57
C LEU A 395 -13.88 11.85 19.07
N ARG A 396 -14.74 12.80 19.45
CA ARG A 396 -15.07 13.14 20.85
C ARG A 396 -16.36 12.54 21.34
N SER A 397 -17.11 11.85 20.47
CA SER A 397 -18.35 11.17 20.86
C SER A 397 -18.06 9.93 21.71
N ALA A 398 -18.98 9.56 22.57
CA ALA A 398 -18.88 8.34 23.37
C ALA A 398 -18.95 7.09 22.48
N MET A 399 -19.77 7.14 21.43
CA MET A 399 -19.91 6.06 20.46
C MET A 399 -18.62 5.74 19.71
N VAL A 400 -17.91 6.74 19.19
CA VAL A 400 -16.62 6.53 18.51
C VAL A 400 -15.52 6.19 19.50
N GLY A 401 -15.63 6.63 20.76
CA GLY A 401 -14.74 6.19 21.83
C GLY A 401 -14.83 4.69 22.11
N GLU A 402 -16.01 4.10 22.06
CA GLU A 402 -16.23 2.64 22.21
C GLU A 402 -15.98 1.89 20.91
N PHE A 403 -16.41 2.45 19.77
CA PHE A 403 -16.30 1.85 18.43
C PHE A 403 -15.51 2.77 17.48
N PRO A 404 -14.17 2.77 17.54
CA PRO A 404 -13.34 3.62 16.67
C PRO A 404 -13.55 3.39 15.17
N GLU A 405 -14.04 2.23 14.79
CA GLU A 405 -14.33 1.86 13.38
C GLU A 405 -15.50 2.68 12.82
N LEU A 406 -16.34 3.26 13.69
CA LEU A 406 -17.49 4.08 13.31
C LEU A 406 -17.16 5.56 13.10
N GLN A 407 -15.88 5.95 13.24
CA GLN A 407 -15.46 7.33 12.96
C GLN A 407 -15.87 7.73 11.52
N GLY A 408 -16.34 8.95 11.38
CA GLY A 408 -16.90 9.46 10.12
C GLY A 408 -18.36 9.03 9.91
N THR A 409 -18.67 7.74 10.02
CA THR A 409 -20.07 7.27 9.93
C THR A 409 -20.94 7.93 11.00
N MET A 410 -20.48 7.95 12.24
CA MET A 410 -21.17 8.63 13.32
C MET A 410 -21.18 10.14 13.13
N GLY A 411 -20.09 10.72 12.62
CA GLY A 411 -20.00 12.13 12.26
C GLY A 411 -21.12 12.56 11.29
N ARG A 412 -21.42 11.71 10.32
CA ARG A 412 -22.55 11.94 9.39
C ARG A 412 -23.89 11.99 10.12
N TYR A 413 -24.15 11.01 10.99
CA TYR A 413 -25.41 10.98 11.74
C TYR A 413 -25.55 12.22 12.64
N TYR A 414 -24.50 12.59 13.35
CA TYR A 414 -24.51 13.75 14.25
C TYR A 414 -24.66 15.06 13.49
N ALA A 415 -24.04 15.19 12.31
CA ALA A 415 -24.20 16.37 11.47
C ALA A 415 -25.64 16.53 10.98
N LEU A 416 -26.28 15.42 10.56
CA LEU A 416 -27.71 15.42 10.16
C LEU A 416 -28.62 15.83 11.33
N GLU A 417 -28.38 15.29 12.52
CA GLU A 417 -29.16 15.60 13.75
C GLU A 417 -28.92 17.04 14.21
N ALA A 418 -27.76 17.63 13.88
CA ALA A 418 -27.49 19.04 14.08
C ALA A 418 -28.17 19.96 13.05
N GLY A 419 -28.85 19.40 12.05
CA GLY A 419 -29.55 20.13 11.00
C GLY A 419 -28.66 20.57 9.84
N GLU A 420 -27.47 20.00 9.68
CA GLU A 420 -26.58 20.30 8.55
C GLU A 420 -27.12 19.70 7.23
N PRO A 421 -26.80 20.35 6.08
CA PRO A 421 -27.14 19.82 4.79
C PRO A 421 -26.55 18.44 4.56
N ALA A 422 -27.23 17.58 3.80
CA ALA A 422 -26.77 16.22 3.52
C ALA A 422 -25.35 16.17 2.91
N ALA A 423 -25.01 17.12 2.01
CA ALA A 423 -23.68 17.21 1.40
C ALA A 423 -22.58 17.46 2.43
N VAL A 424 -22.84 18.28 3.45
CA VAL A 424 -21.93 18.56 4.57
C VAL A 424 -21.79 17.33 5.46
N ALA A 425 -22.92 16.69 5.78
CA ALA A 425 -22.95 15.49 6.62
C ALA A 425 -22.25 14.29 5.95
N ASP A 426 -22.52 14.07 4.66
CA ASP A 426 -21.88 12.96 3.91
C ASP A 426 -20.37 13.13 3.86
N ALA A 427 -19.85 14.34 3.76
CA ALA A 427 -18.41 14.59 3.78
C ALA A 427 -17.74 14.15 5.10
N ALA A 428 -18.43 14.20 6.25
CA ALA A 428 -17.92 13.69 7.51
C ALA A 428 -17.62 12.18 7.45
N ARG A 429 -18.44 11.42 6.72
CA ARG A 429 -18.20 9.99 6.46
C ARG A 429 -17.13 9.78 5.39
N ASP A 430 -17.24 10.48 4.28
CA ASP A 430 -16.55 10.18 3.04
C ASP A 430 -15.09 10.66 3.01
N HIS A 431 -14.72 11.67 3.81
CA HIS A 431 -13.38 12.27 3.76
C HIS A 431 -12.25 11.30 4.11
N TYR A 432 -12.53 10.23 4.83
CA TYR A 432 -11.56 9.18 5.09
C TYR A 432 -11.25 8.34 3.83
N SER A 433 -12.23 8.22 2.92
CA SER A 433 -12.12 7.40 1.71
C SER A 433 -11.31 8.11 0.60
N PRO A 434 -10.64 7.35 -0.30
CA PRO A 434 -10.37 5.92 -0.16
C PRO A 434 -9.23 5.65 0.84
N LEU A 435 -9.31 4.55 1.61
CA LEU A 435 -8.26 4.09 2.54
C LEU A 435 -7.30 3.10 1.88
N GLY A 436 -7.75 2.38 0.88
CA GLY A 436 -7.00 1.34 0.18
C GLY A 436 -7.18 1.37 -1.34
N PRO A 437 -6.46 0.50 -2.08
CA PRO A 437 -6.49 0.51 -3.55
C PRO A 437 -7.83 0.05 -4.14
N SER A 438 -8.63 -0.73 -3.42
CA SER A 438 -9.90 -1.29 -3.89
C SER A 438 -11.15 -0.58 -3.35
N ASP A 439 -10.98 0.39 -2.43
CA ASP A 439 -12.11 1.08 -1.81
C ASP A 439 -12.87 1.95 -2.81
N ALA A 440 -14.16 2.19 -2.53
CA ALA A 440 -14.94 3.17 -3.27
C ALA A 440 -14.35 4.58 -3.12
N VAL A 441 -14.36 5.34 -4.21
CA VAL A 441 -13.89 6.73 -4.23
C VAL A 441 -15.12 7.65 -4.12
N PRO A 442 -15.14 8.60 -3.19
CA PRO A 442 -16.18 9.63 -3.13
C PRO A 442 -16.27 10.42 -4.43
N THR A 443 -17.50 10.71 -4.86
CA THR A 443 -17.76 11.49 -6.08
C THR A 443 -18.53 12.78 -5.82
N ALA A 444 -19.13 12.94 -4.63
CA ALA A 444 -19.82 14.17 -4.26
C ALA A 444 -18.81 15.30 -4.05
N PRO A 445 -18.99 16.47 -4.71
CA PRO A 445 -17.98 17.54 -4.72
C PRO A 445 -17.50 17.98 -3.34
N VAL A 446 -18.40 18.18 -2.36
CA VAL A 446 -18.03 18.57 -0.99
C VAL A 446 -17.21 17.47 -0.32
N SER A 447 -17.60 16.21 -0.45
CA SER A 447 -16.84 15.06 0.08
C SER A 447 -15.45 14.97 -0.54
N VAL A 448 -15.34 15.21 -1.85
CA VAL A 448 -14.05 15.22 -2.57
C VAL A 448 -13.15 16.34 -2.08
N ALA A 449 -13.68 17.57 -1.94
CA ALA A 449 -12.90 18.71 -1.44
C ALA A 449 -12.31 18.45 -0.05
N VAL A 450 -13.12 17.95 0.88
CA VAL A 450 -12.67 17.64 2.25
C VAL A 450 -11.70 16.45 2.27
N ALA A 451 -11.94 15.42 1.46
CA ALA A 451 -11.05 14.26 1.39
C ALA A 451 -9.67 14.60 0.81
N LEU A 452 -9.61 15.46 -0.21
CA LEU A 452 -8.36 15.97 -0.75
C LEU A 452 -7.63 16.83 0.29
N ALA A 453 -8.34 17.76 0.94
CA ALA A 453 -7.77 18.62 1.96
C ALA A 453 -7.16 17.83 3.14
N ASP A 454 -7.87 16.83 3.65
CA ASP A 454 -7.40 15.97 4.76
C ASP A 454 -6.14 15.18 4.40
N LYS A 455 -6.09 14.64 3.17
CA LYS A 455 -4.94 13.86 2.70
C LYS A 455 -3.75 14.77 2.38
N ILE A 456 -3.98 15.92 1.76
CA ILE A 456 -2.92 16.89 1.42
C ILE A 456 -2.34 17.51 2.70
N ASP A 457 -3.16 17.92 3.69
CA ASP A 457 -2.68 18.41 5.00
C ASP A 457 -1.80 17.38 5.70
N THR A 458 -2.22 16.10 5.66
CA THR A 458 -1.43 15.01 6.25
C THR A 458 -0.07 14.87 5.55
N LEU A 459 -0.05 14.82 4.22
CA LEU A 459 1.17 14.69 3.44
C LEU A 459 2.11 15.89 3.71
N ALA A 460 1.61 17.11 3.59
CA ALA A 460 2.37 18.33 3.81
C ALA A 460 2.94 18.41 5.24
N GLY A 461 2.13 18.07 6.25
CA GLY A 461 2.58 18.08 7.65
C GLY A 461 3.72 17.11 7.92
N PHE A 462 3.66 15.87 7.40
CA PHE A 462 4.73 14.90 7.58
C PHE A 462 5.97 15.20 6.73
N TRP A 463 5.82 15.87 5.57
CA TRP A 463 6.94 16.42 4.81
C TRP A 463 7.66 17.52 5.57
N PHE A 464 6.93 18.47 6.11
CA PHE A 464 7.47 19.56 6.92
C PHE A 464 8.33 19.09 8.10
N ILE A 465 7.92 18.01 8.80
CA ILE A 465 8.70 17.46 9.93
C ILE A 465 9.72 16.40 9.51
N ALA A 466 9.92 16.17 8.20
CA ALA A 466 10.84 15.21 7.60
C ALA A 466 10.59 13.73 8.03
N GLU A 467 9.36 13.38 8.40
CA GLU A 467 8.98 12.00 8.73
C GLU A 467 8.40 11.27 7.50
N LYS A 468 9.21 11.19 6.45
CA LYS A 468 8.88 10.61 5.14
C LYS A 468 8.94 9.07 5.16
N PRO A 469 8.16 8.34 4.33
CA PRO A 469 8.22 6.89 4.24
C PRO A 469 9.59 6.42 3.73
N THR A 470 10.17 5.40 4.37
CA THR A 470 11.48 4.83 3.98
C THR A 470 11.39 3.32 3.80
N GLY A 471 11.84 2.78 2.64
CA GLY A 471 11.84 1.35 2.36
C GLY A 471 10.46 0.72 2.60
N SER A 472 10.37 -0.27 3.50
CA SER A 472 9.11 -0.91 3.90
C SER A 472 8.35 -0.18 5.02
N LYS A 473 8.93 0.86 5.64
CA LYS A 473 8.35 1.56 6.77
C LYS A 473 7.49 2.75 6.30
N ASP A 474 6.24 2.73 6.71
CA ASP A 474 5.26 3.81 6.48
C ASP A 474 4.27 3.87 7.65
N PRO A 475 4.71 4.33 8.84
CA PRO A 475 3.91 4.29 10.06
C PRO A 475 2.65 5.18 9.99
N TYR A 476 2.67 6.20 9.14
CA TYR A 476 1.58 7.16 8.99
C TYR A 476 0.74 6.91 7.73
N ALA A 477 0.99 5.82 7.02
CA ALA A 477 0.25 5.43 5.81
C ALA A 477 0.27 6.51 4.69
N LEU A 478 1.35 7.26 4.57
CA LEU A 478 1.49 8.36 3.61
C LEU A 478 1.40 7.88 2.16
N ARG A 479 1.88 6.65 1.86
CA ARG A 479 1.73 6.04 0.53
C ARG A 479 0.27 5.81 0.17
N ARG A 480 -0.54 5.40 1.15
CA ARG A 480 -2.00 5.24 0.96
C ARG A 480 -2.69 6.59 0.82
N GLY A 481 -2.26 7.60 1.59
CA GLY A 481 -2.73 8.97 1.45
C GLY A 481 -2.49 9.53 0.05
N ALA A 482 -1.26 9.39 -0.47
CA ALA A 482 -0.89 9.81 -1.83
C ALA A 482 -1.70 9.07 -2.91
N LEU A 483 -1.86 7.75 -2.79
CA LEU A 483 -2.72 6.98 -3.70
C LEU A 483 -4.19 7.45 -3.61
N GLY A 484 -4.65 7.82 -2.41
CA GLY A 484 -5.98 8.40 -2.20
C GLY A 484 -6.17 9.71 -2.97
N VAL A 485 -5.19 10.63 -2.94
CA VAL A 485 -5.20 11.87 -3.72
C VAL A 485 -5.27 11.56 -5.22
N ILE A 486 -4.40 10.67 -5.72
CA ILE A 486 -4.37 10.25 -7.13
C ILE A 486 -5.74 9.71 -7.57
N ARG A 487 -6.33 8.82 -6.78
CA ARG A 487 -7.62 8.19 -7.09
C ARG A 487 -8.78 9.18 -7.07
N LEU A 488 -8.83 10.09 -6.09
CA LEU A 488 -9.84 11.15 -6.00
C LEU A 488 -9.81 12.03 -7.24
N ILE A 489 -8.65 12.54 -7.60
CA ILE A 489 -8.46 13.45 -8.74
C ILE A 489 -8.85 12.74 -10.04
N ASN A 490 -8.37 11.51 -10.27
CA ASN A 490 -8.63 10.78 -11.50
C ASN A 490 -10.10 10.32 -11.63
N ALA A 491 -10.75 9.92 -10.52
CA ALA A 491 -12.15 9.47 -10.55
C ALA A 491 -13.12 10.57 -11.00
N GLY A 492 -12.85 11.82 -10.62
CA GLY A 492 -13.65 12.98 -11.02
C GLY A 492 -13.12 13.68 -12.28
N ASN A 493 -12.00 13.23 -12.82
CA ASN A 493 -11.31 13.91 -13.94
C ASN A 493 -11.02 15.39 -13.64
N TRP A 494 -10.62 15.68 -12.38
CA TRP A 494 -10.37 17.05 -11.90
C TRP A 494 -8.99 17.55 -12.36
N GLN A 495 -8.98 18.60 -13.18
CA GLN A 495 -7.74 19.27 -13.60
C GLN A 495 -7.26 20.19 -12.49
N ILE A 496 -6.31 19.70 -11.71
CA ILE A 496 -5.80 20.37 -10.50
C ILE A 496 -4.28 20.42 -10.54
N ASN A 497 -3.72 21.62 -10.52
CA ASN A 497 -2.30 21.83 -10.28
C ASN A 497 -1.99 21.60 -8.80
N LEU A 498 -1.20 20.59 -8.48
CA LEU A 498 -0.94 20.18 -7.11
C LEU A 498 0.08 21.04 -6.39
N VAL A 499 1.06 21.61 -7.11
CA VAL A 499 2.13 22.41 -6.48
C VAL A 499 1.57 23.57 -5.67
N PRO A 500 0.66 24.42 -6.22
CA PRO A 500 0.06 25.50 -5.42
C PRO A 500 -0.71 25.03 -4.20
N LEU A 501 -1.34 23.85 -4.26
CA LEU A 501 -2.05 23.28 -3.13
C LEU A 501 -1.08 22.75 -2.05
N PHE A 502 0.06 22.19 -2.44
CA PHE A 502 1.10 21.77 -1.49
C PHE A 502 1.70 22.99 -0.79
N GLU A 503 2.01 24.04 -1.52
CA GLU A 503 2.49 25.30 -0.94
C GLU A 503 1.49 25.87 0.06
N LEU A 504 0.21 25.92 -0.29
CA LEU A 504 -0.86 26.37 0.59
C LEU A 504 -0.96 25.50 1.86
N ALA A 505 -0.83 24.19 1.72
CA ALA A 505 -0.88 23.25 2.84
C ALA A 505 0.36 23.32 3.75
N LEU A 506 1.54 23.62 3.19
CA LEU A 506 2.80 23.77 3.93
C LEU A 506 2.88 25.10 4.69
N ALA A 507 2.31 26.17 4.14
CA ALA A 507 2.41 27.53 4.69
C ALA A 507 2.08 27.66 6.19
N PRO A 508 0.99 27.08 6.74
CA PRO A 508 0.67 27.19 8.16
C PRO A 508 1.73 26.58 9.09
N PHE A 509 2.41 25.53 8.66
CA PHE A 509 3.47 24.88 9.44
C PHE A 509 4.71 25.76 9.54
N TYR A 510 5.14 26.34 8.42
CA TYR A 510 6.26 27.29 8.40
C TYR A 510 5.96 28.57 9.15
N GLN A 511 4.75 29.12 9.03
CA GLN A 511 4.31 30.30 9.80
C GLN A 511 4.38 30.05 11.31
N ARG A 512 3.90 28.87 11.75
CA ARG A 512 3.99 28.49 13.17
C ARG A 512 5.42 28.35 13.66
N GLN A 513 6.30 27.73 12.87
CA GLN A 513 7.72 27.59 13.21
C GLN A 513 8.39 28.95 13.36
N ILE A 514 8.19 29.86 12.40
CA ILE A 514 8.72 31.22 12.46
C ILE A 514 8.21 31.97 13.70
N GLY A 515 6.93 31.84 14.03
CA GLY A 515 6.34 32.41 15.23
C GLY A 515 7.01 31.92 16.52
N LEU A 516 7.23 30.60 16.63
CA LEU A 516 7.90 29.98 17.78
C LEU A 516 9.37 30.43 17.93
N GLU A 517 10.08 30.55 16.81
CA GLU A 517 11.47 31.04 16.81
C GLU A 517 11.56 32.52 17.20
N MET A 518 10.60 33.33 16.78
CA MET A 518 10.49 34.74 17.19
C MET A 518 10.18 34.87 18.68
N ASP A 519 9.27 34.06 19.23
CA ASP A 519 8.93 34.06 20.66
C ASP A 519 10.10 33.56 21.52
N ALA A 520 10.83 32.53 21.06
CA ALA A 520 12.03 32.06 21.73
C ALA A 520 13.15 33.12 21.73
N GLY A 521 13.32 33.83 20.62
CA GLY A 521 14.25 34.96 20.50
C GLY A 521 13.88 36.12 21.44
N ALA A 522 12.58 36.44 21.55
CA ALA A 522 12.09 37.49 22.47
C ALA A 522 12.31 37.12 23.93
N LYS A 523 12.04 35.88 24.35
CA LYS A 523 12.30 35.39 25.71
C LYS A 523 13.78 35.40 26.07
N HIS A 524 14.62 34.90 25.15
CA HIS A 524 16.08 34.94 25.38
C HIS A 524 16.60 36.37 25.56
N TYR A 525 16.04 37.33 24.84
CA TYR A 525 16.37 38.72 24.97
C TYR A 525 15.91 39.31 26.31
N GLU A 526 14.71 38.98 26.79
CA GLU A 526 14.27 39.35 28.13
C GLU A 526 15.18 38.77 29.21
N GLU A 527 15.62 37.53 29.08
CA GLU A 527 16.59 36.91 30.00
C GLU A 527 17.94 37.63 29.99
N VAL A 528 18.44 38.03 28.81
CA VAL A 528 19.68 38.79 28.66
C VAL A 528 19.54 40.19 29.27
N LEU A 529 18.42 40.90 29.05
CA LEU A 529 18.17 42.20 29.67
C LEU A 529 18.10 42.12 31.21
N ASN A 530 17.43 41.10 31.71
CA ASN A 530 17.34 40.83 33.14
C ASN A 530 18.71 40.49 33.75
N SER A 531 19.55 39.71 33.05
CA SER A 531 20.91 39.35 33.50
C SER A 531 21.87 40.53 33.51
N LEU A 532 21.62 41.53 32.65
CA LEU A 532 22.41 42.76 32.58
C LEU A 532 21.92 43.86 33.53
N GLY A 533 20.89 43.59 34.34
CA GLY A 533 20.32 44.56 35.27
C GLY A 533 19.56 45.71 34.60
N LEU A 534 19.22 45.59 33.33
CA LEU A 534 18.53 46.59 32.51
C LEU A 534 16.97 46.44 32.57
N ALA A 535 16.45 45.72 33.55
CA ALA A 535 15.01 45.46 33.73
C ALA A 535 14.14 46.68 34.00
N THR A 536 14.73 47.91 34.15
CA THR A 536 14.05 49.15 34.43
C THR A 536 13.88 50.09 33.24
N SER A 537 14.09 49.61 32.02
CA SER A 537 13.88 50.41 30.81
C SER A 537 12.40 50.74 30.55
N THR A 538 12.16 51.96 30.08
CA THR A 538 10.81 52.45 29.72
C THR A 538 10.21 51.62 28.58
N GLN A 539 8.88 51.62 28.43
CA GLN A 539 8.17 50.89 27.37
C GLN A 539 8.69 51.23 25.97
N THR A 540 9.10 52.48 25.74
CA THR A 540 9.68 52.97 24.51
C THR A 540 11.06 52.35 24.22
N GLU A 541 11.87 52.11 25.23
CA GLU A 541 13.18 51.45 25.09
C GLU A 541 13.04 49.97 24.82
N ARG A 542 12.01 49.33 25.40
CA ARG A 542 11.63 47.92 25.06
C ARG A 542 11.15 47.80 23.63
N GLU A 543 10.32 48.72 23.14
CA GLU A 543 9.82 48.77 21.78
C GLU A 543 10.96 49.03 20.78
N ASN A 544 11.88 49.92 21.08
CA ASN A 544 13.07 50.15 20.25
C ASN A 544 14.03 48.95 20.24
N ALA A 545 14.14 48.24 21.33
CA ALA A 545 14.94 47.05 21.43
C ALA A 545 14.32 45.87 20.67
N VAL A 546 12.99 45.72 20.68
CA VAL A 546 12.25 44.75 19.84
C VAL A 546 12.42 45.09 18.36
N VAL A 547 12.41 46.36 18.00
CA VAL A 547 12.68 46.80 16.61
C VAL A 547 14.13 46.51 16.22
N ALA A 548 15.11 46.71 17.10
CA ALA A 548 16.51 46.38 16.85
C ALA A 548 16.75 44.87 16.71
N LEU A 549 16.00 44.05 17.50
CA LEU A 549 16.03 42.59 17.36
C LEU A 549 15.36 42.08 16.08
N ARG A 550 14.26 42.72 15.68
CA ARG A 550 13.63 42.47 14.40
C ARG A 550 14.60 42.78 13.24
N LEU A 551 15.43 43.78 13.38
CA LEU A 551 16.50 44.14 12.43
C LEU A 551 17.68 43.16 12.47
N LEU A 552 18.10 42.70 13.68
CA LEU A 552 19.13 41.65 13.85
C LEU A 552 18.64 40.27 13.40
N ALA A 553 17.39 39.94 13.63
CA ALA A 553 16.75 38.76 13.07
C ALA A 553 16.69 38.84 11.53
N LYS A 554 16.45 40.02 10.95
CA LYS A 554 16.59 40.28 9.51
C LYS A 554 18.00 40.03 8.98
N GLU A 555 19.06 40.27 9.73
CA GLU A 555 20.44 39.97 9.32
C GLU A 555 20.83 38.50 9.51
N LYS A 556 20.27 37.80 10.50
CA LYS A 556 20.54 36.37 10.74
C LYS A 556 19.52 35.41 10.08
N LEU A 557 18.29 35.84 9.82
CA LEU A 557 17.31 35.10 9.03
C LEU A 557 17.83 34.70 7.63
N PRO A 558 18.59 35.55 6.90
CA PRO A 558 19.21 35.15 5.64
C PRO A 558 20.24 34.04 5.78
N THR A 559 20.82 33.79 6.94
CA THR A 559 21.81 32.72 7.15
C THR A 559 21.15 31.37 7.47
N LEU A 560 19.94 31.38 8.04
CA LEU A 560 19.09 30.19 8.22
C LEU A 560 18.27 29.87 6.98
N LEU A 561 17.95 30.89 6.17
CA LEU A 561 17.23 30.79 4.90
C LEU A 561 18.16 30.72 3.66
N ARG A 562 19.50 30.83 3.84
CA ARG A 562 20.50 30.63 2.76
C ARG A 562 20.75 29.15 2.54
N LYS A 563 19.77 28.44 2.04
CA LYS A 563 19.98 27.46 0.97
C LYS A 563 19.35 28.09 -0.26
N GLU A 564 20.21 28.33 -1.23
CA GLU A 564 19.89 28.92 -2.50
C GLU A 564 18.72 28.19 -3.16
N THR A 565 17.86 28.97 -3.79
CA THR A 565 16.80 28.68 -4.75
C THR A 565 15.38 28.65 -4.18
N THR A 566 14.57 29.57 -4.57
CA THR A 566 13.34 29.54 -5.34
C THR A 566 12.28 30.58 -4.92
N ARG A 567 11.45 31.03 -5.86
CA ARG A 567 10.67 32.28 -5.79
C ARG A 567 9.20 32.05 -5.53
N ILE A 568 8.62 32.76 -4.54
CA ILE A 568 7.15 32.97 -4.43
C ILE A 568 6.86 34.49 -4.50
N PRO A 569 5.79 34.92 -5.17
CA PRO A 569 5.27 36.27 -5.01
C PRO A 569 4.60 36.41 -3.62
N LEU A 570 5.34 36.94 -2.66
CA LEU A 570 4.91 37.16 -1.27
C LEU A 570 4.07 38.42 -1.07
N ASP A 571 3.61 39.08 -2.15
CA ASP A 571 2.95 40.38 -2.06
C ASP A 571 1.61 40.38 -1.33
N ASP A 572 0.97 39.23 -1.14
CA ASP A 572 -0.35 39.10 -0.50
C ASP A 572 -0.36 38.40 0.86
N PHE A 573 0.76 37.79 1.32
CA PHE A 573 0.77 36.93 2.51
C PHE A 573 1.24 37.59 3.81
N TRP A 574 1.86 38.76 3.79
CA TRP A 574 2.41 39.41 4.98
C TRP A 574 1.84 40.80 5.19
N SER A 575 0.64 40.89 5.75
CA SER A 575 0.23 42.11 6.46
C SER A 575 0.63 41.92 7.93
N LEU A 576 1.56 42.75 8.41
CA LEU A 576 1.75 42.92 9.85
C LEU A 576 0.47 43.52 10.46
N SER A 577 0.21 43.19 11.71
CA SER A 577 -0.95 43.70 12.49
C SER A 577 -1.13 45.23 12.50
N ASP A 578 -0.20 45.98 11.95
CA ASP A 578 -0.17 47.43 11.77
C ASP A 578 -0.41 47.89 10.31
N GLY A 579 -0.71 47.01 9.39
CA GLY A 579 -1.01 47.39 8.01
C GLY A 579 0.21 47.70 7.12
N THR A 580 1.45 47.51 7.61
CA THR A 580 2.68 47.79 6.82
C THR A 580 3.01 46.66 5.88
N ARG A 581 2.89 46.88 4.56
CA ARG A 581 3.33 45.95 3.52
C ARG A 581 4.83 45.99 3.33
N LEU A 582 5.53 44.88 3.54
CA LEU A 582 6.93 44.72 3.17
C LEU A 582 7.04 44.42 1.68
N LYS A 583 7.34 45.43 0.86
CA LYS A 583 7.71 45.25 -0.53
C LYS A 583 9.18 44.82 -0.62
N HIS A 584 9.45 43.61 -1.08
CA HIS A 584 10.79 43.18 -1.48
C HIS A 584 10.77 42.66 -2.92
N LYS A 585 11.74 43.09 -3.72
CA LYS A 585 11.83 42.87 -5.17
C LYS A 585 12.33 41.47 -5.55
N ASP A 586 12.75 40.65 -4.58
CA ASP A 586 13.25 39.28 -4.79
C ASP A 586 12.54 38.33 -3.81
N SER A 587 11.43 37.75 -4.26
CA SER A 587 10.65 36.75 -3.51
C SER A 587 11.24 35.37 -3.81
N TYR A 588 11.71 34.69 -2.76
CA TYR A 588 12.13 33.29 -2.83
C TYR A 588 11.06 32.41 -2.14
N SER A 589 10.67 31.32 -2.78
CA SER A 589 9.78 30.33 -2.18
C SER A 589 10.54 29.45 -1.19
N VAL A 590 10.17 29.52 0.07
CA VAL A 590 10.70 28.65 1.14
C VAL A 590 10.15 27.22 0.98
N PHE A 591 9.14 27.04 0.12
CA PHE A 591 8.34 25.80 0.00
C PHE A 591 8.68 24.95 -1.23
N ASP A 592 9.50 25.46 -2.16
CA ASP A 592 9.72 24.81 -3.45
C ASP A 592 10.40 23.44 -3.33
N GLU A 593 11.35 23.29 -2.39
CA GLU A 593 12.03 21.99 -2.20
C GLU A 593 11.05 20.93 -1.66
N ASP A 594 10.24 21.28 -0.65
CA ASP A 594 9.31 20.33 -0.04
C ASP A 594 8.10 20.05 -0.95
N SER A 595 7.57 21.04 -1.67
CA SER A 595 6.48 20.84 -2.62
C SER A 595 6.92 20.03 -3.84
N ALA A 596 8.14 20.26 -4.36
CA ALA A 596 8.72 19.48 -5.46
C ALA A 596 9.00 18.02 -5.05
N ASP A 597 9.53 17.80 -3.85
CA ASP A 597 9.77 16.45 -3.33
C ASP A 597 8.45 15.71 -3.07
N LEU A 598 7.42 16.40 -2.56
CA LEU A 598 6.09 15.84 -2.39
C LEU A 598 5.45 15.47 -3.73
N LEU A 599 5.59 16.32 -4.75
CA LEU A 599 5.15 16.00 -6.11
C LEU A 599 5.88 14.78 -6.66
N SER A 600 7.21 14.70 -6.49
CA SER A 600 8.01 13.55 -6.88
C SER A 600 7.52 12.26 -6.20
N PHE A 601 7.17 12.32 -4.93
CA PHE A 601 6.59 11.20 -4.20
C PHE A 601 5.23 10.76 -4.76
N LEU A 602 4.36 11.71 -5.14
CA LEU A 602 3.11 11.38 -5.81
C LEU A 602 3.34 10.76 -7.18
N HIS A 603 4.31 11.26 -7.95
CA HIS A 603 4.69 10.67 -9.24
C HIS A 603 5.14 9.22 -9.09
N ASP A 604 5.91 8.88 -8.05
CA ASP A 604 6.28 7.48 -7.78
C ASP A 604 5.08 6.59 -7.48
N ARG A 605 4.04 7.12 -6.82
CA ARG A 605 2.79 6.38 -6.59
C ARG A 605 1.93 6.30 -7.85
N LEU A 606 1.91 7.37 -8.65
CA LEU A 606 1.22 7.39 -9.94
C LEU A 606 1.84 6.37 -10.91
N LYS A 607 3.16 6.22 -10.93
CA LYS A 607 3.85 5.19 -11.72
C LYS A 607 3.35 3.78 -11.38
N VAL A 608 3.20 3.47 -10.10
CA VAL A 608 2.63 2.17 -9.68
C VAL A 608 1.19 2.03 -10.14
N TYR A 609 0.36 3.05 -9.89
CA TYR A 609 -1.04 3.06 -10.28
C TYR A 609 -1.26 2.85 -11.80
N LEU A 610 -0.47 3.53 -12.64
CA LEU A 610 -0.56 3.42 -14.10
C LEU A 610 -0.03 2.08 -14.62
N ARG A 611 1.02 1.51 -14.00
CA ARG A 611 1.51 0.17 -14.33
C ARG A 611 0.48 -0.91 -14.04
N ASP A 612 -0.25 -0.80 -12.93
CA ASP A 612 -1.34 -1.71 -12.60
C ASP A 612 -2.49 -1.65 -13.63
N GLN A 613 -2.61 -0.53 -14.36
CA GLN A 613 -3.51 -0.35 -15.50
C GLN A 613 -2.93 -0.79 -16.85
N GLY A 614 -1.73 -1.35 -16.88
CA GLY A 614 -1.08 -1.89 -18.08
C GLY A 614 -0.32 -0.85 -18.92
N ILE A 615 -0.05 0.35 -18.39
CA ILE A 615 0.79 1.34 -19.07
C ILE A 615 2.27 1.05 -18.78
N ARG A 616 3.10 1.05 -19.82
CA ARG A 616 4.53 0.76 -19.74
C ARG A 616 5.26 1.84 -18.93
N HIS A 617 6.27 1.43 -18.17
CA HIS A 617 7.05 2.34 -17.28
C HIS A 617 7.80 3.43 -18.05
N ASP A 618 8.35 3.11 -19.22
CA ASP A 618 9.08 4.03 -20.07
C ASP A 618 8.18 5.15 -20.64
N ILE A 619 6.91 4.83 -20.97
CA ILE A 619 5.90 5.79 -21.40
C ILE A 619 5.57 6.75 -20.25
N ILE A 620 5.38 6.21 -19.05
CA ILE A 620 5.08 7.03 -17.87
C ILE A 620 6.22 8.01 -17.59
N ASP A 621 7.48 7.54 -17.63
CA ASP A 621 8.67 8.37 -17.41
C ASP A 621 8.86 9.43 -18.52
N ALA A 622 8.48 9.11 -19.77
CA ALA A 622 8.53 10.05 -20.89
C ALA A 622 7.51 11.20 -20.74
N VAL A 623 6.33 10.91 -20.19
CA VAL A 623 5.29 11.90 -19.96
C VAL A 623 5.57 12.75 -18.72
N LEU A 624 6.03 12.15 -17.63
CA LEU A 624 6.37 12.86 -16.39
C LEU A 624 7.55 13.82 -16.54
N ALA A 625 8.37 13.63 -17.55
CA ALA A 625 9.49 14.56 -17.87
C ALA A 625 9.03 15.88 -18.51
N GLN A 626 7.74 16.04 -18.81
CA GLN A 626 7.19 17.23 -19.44
C GLN A 626 6.72 18.26 -18.41
N GLU A 627 6.63 19.52 -18.82
CA GLU A 627 5.99 20.58 -18.04
C GLU A 627 4.50 20.28 -17.79
N GLY A 628 3.97 20.76 -16.66
CA GLY A 628 2.58 20.52 -16.25
C GLY A 628 2.34 19.11 -15.68
N SER A 629 3.40 18.43 -15.24
CA SER A 629 3.29 17.10 -14.61
C SER A 629 2.66 17.12 -13.20
N ASP A 630 2.35 18.29 -12.67
CA ASP A 630 1.59 18.49 -11.42
C ASP A 630 0.06 18.38 -11.61
N ASP A 631 -0.45 18.42 -12.85
CA ASP A 631 -1.80 17.99 -13.18
C ASP A 631 -1.82 16.49 -13.50
N LEU A 632 -2.24 15.70 -12.51
CA LEU A 632 -2.22 14.23 -12.63
C LEU A 632 -3.19 13.69 -13.69
N VAL A 633 -4.33 14.35 -13.93
CA VAL A 633 -5.27 13.95 -14.98
C VAL A 633 -4.64 14.16 -16.36
N GLN A 634 -3.98 15.27 -16.54
CA GLN A 634 -3.24 15.52 -17.78
C GLN A 634 -2.17 14.44 -18.02
N VAL A 635 -1.41 14.09 -16.99
CA VAL A 635 -0.38 13.03 -17.07
C VAL A 635 -1.02 11.68 -17.44
N VAL A 636 -2.12 11.29 -16.78
CA VAL A 636 -2.82 10.01 -17.02
C VAL A 636 -3.38 9.96 -18.44
N ASN A 637 -4.07 11.00 -18.87
CA ASN A 637 -4.68 11.06 -20.20
C ASN A 637 -3.62 11.04 -21.31
N ARG A 638 -2.54 11.80 -21.14
CA ARG A 638 -1.39 11.83 -22.05
C ARG A 638 -0.70 10.46 -22.14
N ALA A 639 -0.42 9.83 -20.99
CA ALA A 639 0.21 8.52 -20.94
C ALA A 639 -0.68 7.42 -21.57
N THR A 640 -1.99 7.49 -21.34
CA THR A 640 -2.97 6.56 -21.94
C THR A 640 -3.01 6.69 -23.45
N ALA A 641 -3.09 7.91 -23.97
CA ALA A 641 -3.11 8.19 -25.41
C ALA A 641 -1.79 7.75 -26.08
N LEU A 642 -0.65 8.05 -25.45
CA LEU A 642 0.66 7.65 -25.95
C LEU A 642 0.83 6.12 -25.94
N ASN A 643 0.38 5.45 -24.88
CA ASN A 643 0.41 3.98 -24.80
C ASN A 643 -0.45 3.32 -25.90
N ALA A 644 -1.63 3.88 -26.18
CA ALA A 644 -2.49 3.40 -27.28
C ALA A 644 -1.82 3.60 -28.66
N MET A 645 -1.19 4.74 -28.91
CA MET A 645 -0.44 4.99 -30.15
C MET A 645 0.72 4.00 -30.31
N LEU A 646 1.53 3.80 -29.28
CA LEU A 646 2.71 2.92 -29.32
C LEU A 646 2.36 1.43 -29.41
N ALA A 647 1.13 1.03 -29.12
CA ALA A 647 0.64 -0.31 -29.36
C ALA A 647 0.54 -0.62 -30.87
N THR A 648 0.39 0.39 -31.73
CA THR A 648 0.31 0.25 -33.18
C THR A 648 1.69 0.11 -33.81
N GLU A 649 1.76 -0.47 -35.04
CA GLU A 649 3.00 -0.56 -35.81
C GLU A 649 3.47 0.85 -36.22
N ASP A 650 2.55 1.71 -36.63
CA ASP A 650 2.84 3.10 -37.01
C ASP A 650 3.48 3.91 -35.88
N GLY A 651 2.98 3.76 -34.66
CA GLY A 651 3.53 4.42 -33.50
C GLY A 651 4.94 3.97 -33.15
N ARG A 652 5.22 2.66 -33.25
CA ARG A 652 6.58 2.12 -33.04
C ARG A 652 7.58 2.64 -34.08
N ASN A 653 7.20 2.63 -35.36
CA ASN A 653 8.05 3.10 -36.43
C ASN A 653 8.31 4.62 -36.31
N LEU A 654 7.28 5.41 -36.00
CA LEU A 654 7.43 6.83 -35.73
C LEU A 654 8.42 7.10 -34.58
N THR A 655 8.34 6.35 -33.50
CA THR A 655 9.24 6.49 -32.35
C THR A 655 10.69 6.28 -32.75
N GLN A 656 10.98 5.29 -33.60
CA GLN A 656 12.31 5.08 -34.14
C GLN A 656 12.78 6.24 -35.01
N GLY A 657 11.90 6.81 -35.84
CA GLY A 657 12.18 8.00 -36.63
C GLY A 657 12.50 9.23 -35.78
N LEU A 658 11.70 9.49 -34.75
CA LEU A 658 11.92 10.61 -33.80
C LEU A 658 13.24 10.44 -33.04
N LYS A 659 13.58 9.24 -32.55
CA LYS A 659 14.84 8.95 -31.89
C LYS A 659 16.02 9.14 -32.83
N ARG A 660 15.91 8.65 -34.07
CA ARG A 660 16.95 8.80 -35.09
C ARG A 660 17.23 10.28 -35.38
N ALA A 661 16.18 11.10 -35.55
CA ALA A 661 16.30 12.53 -35.74
C ALA A 661 17.01 13.20 -34.54
N GLY A 662 16.58 12.89 -33.32
CA GLY A 662 17.16 13.42 -32.08
C GLY A 662 18.65 13.04 -31.92
N ASN A 663 19.01 11.79 -32.19
CA ASN A 663 20.39 11.31 -32.05
C ASN A 663 21.34 11.95 -33.09
N ILE A 664 20.92 12.07 -34.35
CA ILE A 664 21.72 12.73 -35.38
C ILE A 664 21.93 14.19 -35.02
N LEU A 665 20.89 14.86 -34.55
CA LEU A 665 20.96 16.26 -34.15
C LEU A 665 21.88 16.46 -32.96
N ALA A 666 21.72 15.65 -31.88
CA ALA A 666 22.57 15.75 -30.69
C ALA A 666 24.08 15.54 -31.02
N GLN A 667 24.42 14.56 -31.88
CA GLN A 667 25.79 14.33 -32.35
C GLN A 667 26.34 15.52 -33.15
N ALA A 668 25.48 16.15 -33.96
CA ALA A 668 25.91 17.33 -34.71
C ALA A 668 26.09 18.54 -33.79
N GLU A 669 25.21 18.79 -32.86
CA GLU A 669 25.27 19.86 -31.86
C GLU A 669 26.54 19.72 -30.98
N GLU A 670 26.86 18.50 -30.52
CA GLU A 670 28.09 18.23 -29.75
C GLU A 670 29.35 18.46 -30.58
N LYS A 671 29.38 17.98 -31.83
CA LYS A 671 30.52 18.10 -32.71
C LYS A 671 30.80 19.53 -33.13
N ASP A 672 29.74 20.29 -33.45
CA ASP A 672 29.83 21.63 -34.03
C ASP A 672 29.85 22.74 -32.95
N GLY A 673 29.52 22.38 -31.68
CA GLY A 673 29.47 23.31 -30.54
C GLY A 673 28.38 24.39 -30.66
N VAL A 674 27.35 24.12 -31.45
CA VAL A 674 26.21 25.04 -31.71
C VAL A 674 24.88 24.29 -31.64
N GLU A 675 23.86 24.97 -31.15
CA GLU A 675 22.48 24.45 -31.14
C GLU A 675 21.79 24.76 -32.49
N TYR A 676 21.09 23.75 -33.02
CA TYR A 676 20.30 23.87 -34.24
C TYR A 676 18.83 24.06 -33.92
N SER A 677 18.41 25.28 -33.62
CA SER A 677 17.05 25.57 -33.15
C SER A 677 16.22 26.45 -34.11
N PHE A 678 16.86 27.12 -35.08
CA PHE A 678 16.19 28.10 -35.93
C PHE A 678 16.57 28.04 -37.39
N GLY A 679 15.60 28.35 -38.26
CA GLY A 679 15.85 28.77 -39.63
C GLY A 679 15.90 27.64 -40.66
N ALA A 680 15.16 26.52 -40.43
CA ALA A 680 14.87 25.63 -41.54
C ALA A 680 13.99 26.34 -42.57
N ASP A 681 14.42 26.43 -43.83
CA ASP A 681 13.68 27.08 -44.89
C ASP A 681 13.61 26.17 -46.12
N VAL A 682 12.38 26.00 -46.63
CA VAL A 682 12.08 25.14 -47.78
C VAL A 682 12.86 25.55 -49.06
N LYS A 683 13.32 26.82 -49.14
CA LYS A 683 14.19 27.31 -50.26
C LYS A 683 15.49 26.52 -50.41
N PHE A 684 16.00 25.96 -49.32
CA PHE A 684 17.24 25.19 -49.31
C PHE A 684 17.03 23.69 -49.40
N ALA A 685 15.77 23.26 -49.65
CA ALA A 685 15.42 21.87 -49.87
C ALA A 685 15.78 21.42 -51.28
N GLU A 686 16.69 20.46 -51.38
CA GLU A 686 17.17 19.95 -52.67
C GLU A 686 16.30 18.84 -53.21
N THR A 687 15.70 18.02 -52.34
CA THR A 687 14.91 16.83 -52.70
C THR A 687 13.40 17.02 -52.49
N ASP A 688 12.60 16.20 -53.18
CA ASP A 688 11.14 16.20 -52.98
C ASP A 688 10.76 15.70 -51.60
N GLN A 689 11.57 14.79 -51.03
CA GLN A 689 11.34 14.27 -49.66
C GLN A 689 11.59 15.35 -48.59
N GLU A 690 12.59 16.24 -48.79
CA GLU A 690 12.77 17.39 -47.90
C GLU A 690 11.55 18.33 -47.98
N ARG A 691 11.07 18.64 -49.18
CA ARG A 691 9.88 19.49 -49.40
C ARG A 691 8.62 18.87 -48.80
N ALA A 692 8.44 17.56 -48.96
CA ALA A 692 7.32 16.83 -48.39
C ALA A 692 7.36 16.85 -46.84
N LEU A 693 8.52 16.70 -46.24
CA LEU A 693 8.69 16.76 -44.79
C LEU A 693 8.43 18.18 -44.24
N PHE A 694 8.86 19.23 -44.94
CA PHE A 694 8.51 20.63 -44.60
C PHE A 694 7.00 20.82 -44.58
N ALA A 695 6.28 20.41 -45.64
CA ALA A 695 4.83 20.55 -45.75
C ALA A 695 4.09 19.75 -44.66
N ALA A 696 4.58 18.55 -44.33
CA ALA A 696 4.02 17.72 -43.26
C ALA A 696 4.19 18.39 -41.88
N LEU A 697 5.39 18.93 -41.57
CA LEU A 697 5.63 19.63 -40.32
C LEU A 697 4.82 20.93 -40.21
N ASP A 698 4.71 21.71 -41.30
CA ASP A 698 3.90 22.93 -41.34
C ASP A 698 2.41 22.66 -41.03
N THR A 699 1.92 21.46 -41.35
CA THR A 699 0.57 21.00 -41.03
C THR A 699 0.48 20.43 -39.60
N ALA A 700 1.44 19.59 -39.20
CA ALA A 700 1.38 18.85 -37.93
C ALA A 700 1.66 19.71 -36.70
N GLU A 701 2.65 20.64 -36.77
CA GLU A 701 3.03 21.45 -35.60
C GLU A 701 1.89 22.32 -35.05
N PRO A 702 1.11 23.06 -35.88
CA PRO A 702 -0.04 23.81 -35.39
C PRO A 702 -1.14 22.87 -34.83
N ALA A 703 -1.36 21.72 -35.46
CA ALA A 703 -2.35 20.74 -35.02
C ALA A 703 -1.96 20.12 -33.67
N ILE A 704 -0.69 19.73 -33.49
CA ILE A 704 -0.16 19.23 -32.21
C ILE A 704 -0.31 20.31 -31.14
N ARG A 705 0.12 21.53 -31.40
CA ARG A 705 0.04 22.63 -30.44
C ARG A 705 -1.39 22.93 -30.03
N HIS A 706 -2.33 22.96 -30.97
CA HIS A 706 -3.75 23.16 -30.69
C HIS A 706 -4.30 22.01 -29.83
N ALA A 707 -4.04 20.77 -30.22
CA ALA A 707 -4.50 19.58 -29.50
C ALA A 707 -3.90 19.51 -28.07
N MET A 708 -2.63 19.88 -27.90
CA MET A 708 -2.00 19.97 -26.57
C MET A 708 -2.61 21.06 -25.70
N THR A 709 -2.90 22.23 -26.27
CA THR A 709 -3.54 23.35 -25.56
C THR A 709 -4.97 23.02 -25.15
N THR A 710 -5.70 22.28 -25.98
CA THR A 710 -7.06 21.83 -25.68
C THR A 710 -7.12 20.50 -24.95
N GLN A 711 -5.96 19.92 -24.61
CA GLN A 711 -5.82 18.62 -23.95
C GLN A 711 -6.47 17.44 -24.72
N ASP A 712 -6.61 17.58 -26.04
CA ASP A 712 -7.04 16.49 -26.92
C ASP A 712 -5.81 15.62 -27.30
N PHE A 713 -5.35 14.82 -26.35
CA PHE A 713 -4.17 13.97 -26.56
C PHE A 713 -4.34 12.94 -27.68
N PRO A 714 -5.51 12.31 -27.91
CA PRO A 714 -5.72 11.48 -29.08
C PRO A 714 -5.51 12.23 -30.41
N ALA A 715 -5.99 13.47 -30.53
CA ALA A 715 -5.75 14.29 -31.71
C ALA A 715 -4.26 14.64 -31.87
N ALA A 716 -3.56 14.97 -30.77
CA ALA A 716 -2.11 15.20 -30.78
C ALA A 716 -1.34 13.95 -31.28
N MET A 717 -1.72 12.75 -30.79
CA MET A 717 -1.13 11.48 -31.24
C MET A 717 -1.40 11.20 -32.73
N THR A 718 -2.58 11.54 -33.22
CA THR A 718 -2.92 11.42 -34.64
C THR A 718 -2.09 12.37 -35.51
N ALA A 719 -1.94 13.62 -35.05
CA ALA A 719 -1.17 14.63 -35.78
C ALA A 719 0.33 14.28 -35.89
N ILE A 720 0.93 13.76 -34.81
CA ILE A 720 2.35 13.35 -34.87
C ILE A 720 2.51 12.05 -35.64
N ALA A 721 1.56 11.12 -35.60
CA ALA A 721 1.60 9.87 -36.36
C ALA A 721 1.61 10.13 -37.88
N ALA A 722 0.99 11.22 -38.33
CA ALA A 722 1.02 11.63 -39.75
C ALA A 722 2.44 11.99 -40.25
N LEU A 723 3.38 12.27 -39.36
CA LEU A 723 4.78 12.55 -39.71
C LEU A 723 5.58 11.28 -40.04
N ARG A 724 5.09 10.08 -39.73
CA ARG A 724 5.81 8.82 -39.95
C ARG A 724 6.32 8.69 -41.39
N THR A 725 5.41 8.68 -42.36
CA THR A 725 5.76 8.45 -43.77
C THR A 725 6.74 9.49 -44.32
N PRO A 726 6.55 10.83 -44.10
CA PRO A 726 7.52 11.83 -44.50
C PRO A 726 8.89 11.69 -43.82
N ILE A 727 8.93 11.30 -42.53
CA ILE A 727 10.19 11.07 -41.81
C ILE A 727 10.94 9.87 -42.38
N ASP A 728 10.26 8.75 -42.61
CA ASP A 728 10.84 7.55 -43.19
C ASP A 728 11.42 7.83 -44.59
N ALA A 729 10.62 8.47 -45.46
CA ALA A 729 11.05 8.85 -46.80
C ALA A 729 12.25 9.81 -46.80
N PHE A 730 12.30 10.75 -45.85
CA PHE A 730 13.44 11.63 -45.68
C PHE A 730 14.71 10.86 -45.31
N PHE A 731 14.65 9.98 -44.32
CA PHE A 731 15.83 9.20 -43.91
C PHE A 731 16.29 8.15 -44.91
N GLU A 732 15.42 7.71 -45.82
CA GLU A 732 15.78 6.80 -46.93
C GLU A 732 16.49 7.52 -48.08
N ALA A 733 16.09 8.77 -48.39
CA ALA A 733 16.52 9.47 -49.59
C ALA A 733 17.55 10.58 -49.30
N VAL A 734 17.66 11.08 -48.05
CA VAL A 734 18.42 12.28 -47.75
C VAL A 734 19.61 11.97 -46.81
N GLN A 735 20.81 12.26 -47.29
CA GLN A 735 22.02 12.25 -46.46
C GLN A 735 22.14 13.59 -45.70
N VAL A 736 21.93 13.56 -44.37
CA VAL A 736 21.91 14.79 -43.53
C VAL A 736 23.27 15.53 -43.57
N ASN A 737 24.38 14.79 -43.40
CA ASN A 737 25.72 15.34 -43.49
C ASN A 737 26.16 15.40 -44.96
N THR A 738 26.19 16.62 -45.52
CA THR A 738 26.62 16.91 -46.89
C THR A 738 27.76 17.94 -46.88
N ASP A 739 28.49 18.07 -47.96
CA ASP A 739 29.58 19.03 -48.09
C ASP A 739 29.12 20.49 -48.09
N SER A 740 27.92 20.76 -48.52
CA SER A 740 27.28 22.09 -48.48
C SER A 740 26.89 22.46 -47.07
N GLN A 741 27.61 23.37 -46.44
CA GLN A 741 27.33 23.83 -45.09
C GLN A 741 25.92 24.43 -44.92
N ILE A 742 25.41 25.11 -45.97
CA ILE A 742 24.05 25.69 -45.94
C ILE A 742 22.99 24.60 -45.94
N VAL A 743 23.11 23.62 -46.83
CA VAL A 743 22.18 22.51 -46.93
C VAL A 743 22.26 21.61 -45.69
N ARG A 744 23.46 21.32 -45.20
CA ARG A 744 23.66 20.57 -43.95
C ARG A 744 22.94 21.25 -42.77
N ARG A 745 23.18 22.57 -42.61
CA ARG A 745 22.52 23.34 -41.53
C ARG A 745 21.00 23.32 -41.67
N ASN A 746 20.49 23.48 -42.89
CA ASN A 746 19.05 23.43 -43.14
C ASN A 746 18.44 22.07 -42.76
N ARG A 747 19.12 20.95 -43.10
CA ARG A 747 18.72 19.60 -42.76
C ARG A 747 18.73 19.36 -41.22
N LEU A 748 19.79 19.86 -40.52
CA LEU A 748 19.87 19.78 -39.06
C LEU A 748 18.73 20.59 -38.37
N ASN A 749 18.48 21.81 -38.87
CA ASN A 749 17.32 22.58 -38.37
C ASN A 749 15.97 21.91 -38.67
N LEU A 750 15.85 21.17 -39.78
CA LEU A 750 14.65 20.38 -40.07
C LEU A 750 14.49 19.19 -39.10
N LEU A 751 15.59 18.51 -38.72
CA LEU A 751 15.57 17.49 -37.66
C LEU A 751 15.21 18.10 -36.30
N SER A 752 15.62 19.35 -36.01
CA SER A 752 15.23 20.05 -34.80
C SER A 752 13.71 20.26 -34.74
N ARG A 753 13.06 20.61 -35.88
CA ARG A 753 11.60 20.69 -35.94
C ARG A 753 10.92 19.36 -35.61
N ILE A 754 11.46 18.25 -36.11
CA ILE A 754 10.93 16.90 -35.78
C ILE A 754 11.07 16.63 -34.27
N ARG A 755 12.26 16.92 -33.68
CA ARG A 755 12.51 16.76 -32.26
C ARG A 755 11.54 17.59 -31.42
N GLU A 756 11.31 18.83 -31.81
CA GLU A 756 10.43 19.76 -31.09
C GLU A 756 8.96 19.35 -31.17
N ALA A 757 8.50 18.89 -32.33
CA ALA A 757 7.15 18.34 -32.48
C ALA A 757 6.95 17.13 -31.56
N GLY A 758 7.93 16.25 -31.42
CA GLY A 758 7.90 15.14 -30.46
C GLY A 758 7.90 15.61 -29.01
N ARG A 759 8.78 16.55 -28.66
CA ARG A 759 8.92 17.08 -27.29
C ARG A 759 7.63 17.71 -26.75
N GLN A 760 6.79 18.30 -27.59
CA GLN A 760 5.50 18.81 -27.14
C GLN A 760 4.59 17.71 -26.55
N ILE A 761 4.79 16.45 -26.95
CA ILE A 761 3.95 15.32 -26.53
C ILE A 761 4.63 14.56 -25.37
N ALA A 762 5.88 14.15 -25.54
CA ALA A 762 6.64 13.37 -24.55
C ALA A 762 8.15 13.40 -24.82
N ASP A 763 8.94 13.00 -23.84
CA ASP A 763 10.36 12.75 -24.04
C ASP A 763 10.59 11.37 -24.69
N PHE A 764 10.53 11.30 -26.01
CA PHE A 764 10.67 10.04 -26.75
C PHE A 764 12.04 9.38 -26.58
N THR A 765 13.05 10.07 -26.04
CA THR A 765 14.36 9.46 -25.77
C THR A 765 14.31 8.44 -24.65
N ARG A 766 13.31 8.54 -23.77
CA ARG A 766 13.08 7.63 -22.63
C ARG A 766 12.28 6.39 -23.00
N ILE A 767 11.61 6.36 -24.16
CA ILE A 767 10.75 5.26 -24.57
C ILE A 767 11.63 4.11 -25.09
N GLU A 768 11.44 2.90 -24.57
CA GLU A 768 12.14 1.70 -25.01
C GLU A 768 11.51 1.13 -26.30
N GLY A 769 12.35 0.67 -27.25
CA GLY A 769 11.87 0.04 -28.49
C GLY A 769 12.56 0.53 -29.73
#